data_27283210cfb405d25ddde27d3219eb9d
#
_entry.id   27283210cfb405d25ddde27d3219eb9d
#
_cell.length_a   1.000
_cell.length_b   1.000
_cell.length_c   1.000
_cell.angle_alpha   90.00
_cell.angle_beta   90.00
_cell.angle_gamma   90.00
#
_symmetry.space_group_name_H-M   'P 1'
#
loop_
_entity.id
_entity.type
_entity.pdbx_description
1 polymer ?
#
loop_
_entity_poly.entity_id
_entity_poly.type
_entity_poly.pdbx_seq_one_letter_code
_entity_poly.pdbx_strand_id
1 'polypeptide(L)'
;MRWARYFNTPAKPLGKDGRKISGCVEHIELSKNTAAEGIVLLKNENNLLPLKSKKIVLLGKASEEYVKGGGGSGDVYCKYCTSLYDAFKAEGGVEIYEGLHVFYQENLKDQRKKHRDPGMTVEPELSDAQLKAASEFSDTAILSINRYSGEGWDRACNIPGKELHMENIEVDVWGGEDGFRAMSKEVFPKGDFYLTAQEEALVAAAEKKFKNVIVLLNVGGIVDTSWFAENKNISSVLFLGQGGMEGAVAAVEILLGKKNPSGKLTDTFARRLEDYPSTDTFHDFAGGVEYQDDIFVGYRYFETIPGKKDCVVYPFGYGLSYTDFDISLAGQNDGGDKIAFTVKVTNTGKVAGKEVVQLYYSAPDGKLTKPNMILGGFRKTPELKPGESCFVVVDIVKNEMASYDDEGAVKKSAWVLEKGDYKFFYGNSVRNVKETGTPFSVPETKVVLQLTEQLKPRKLTKRLLADGTYKTLETSEYEKIERPEIFKKAEVLEGVIPSVRGLPHKSMVQRLHNPTKHLEDVYDGKVTLDEFMAQLSTEDMVWLLGGQPNTGTANTFGIGNNFDYDIPNIMTADGPAGIRIMPWFEQYTTAWPCATTLACTWNEEVVEKIGQAVAKEVKENNCGIYLAPGMNIHRSPLCGRNFEYYSEDPLIAGHMASAAVKGIQSQGIAATPKHFAFNNKETNRKQSDSIVSERAAREIYLKSFEYMVKNSEPWAIMSSYNIVNGQHTSECRDLLTNILRGEWGYKGIVMTDWWTRAEQWREIKAGNDVKMACGYPEQLLEALNDGRLSIDEVKTSVRRVLEMILKIE
;
A
#
# COMPACT_ATOMS: atom_id res chain seq x y z
N MET A 1 35.49 -4.14 -10.78
CA MET A 1 34.29 -3.32 -11.15
C MET A 1 33.18 -3.68 -10.17
N ARG A 2 32.86 -2.74 -9.30
CA ARG A 2 31.86 -2.89 -8.21
C ARG A 2 30.49 -3.33 -8.74
N TRP A 3 30.03 -2.65 -9.79
CA TRP A 3 28.72 -2.90 -10.37
C TRP A 3 28.71 -3.84 -11.57
N ALA A 4 29.68 -4.79 -11.65
CA ALA A 4 29.80 -5.71 -12.78
C ALA A 4 28.49 -6.45 -13.12
N ARG A 5 27.66 -6.77 -12.11
CA ARG A 5 26.36 -7.45 -12.30
C ARG A 5 25.37 -6.67 -13.15
N TYR A 6 25.48 -5.32 -13.20
CA TYR A 6 24.59 -4.45 -13.96
C TYR A 6 25.11 -4.17 -15.38
N PHE A 7 26.25 -4.73 -15.76
CA PHE A 7 26.81 -4.61 -17.11
C PHE A 7 26.61 -5.90 -17.93
N ASN A 8 25.33 -6.19 -18.29
CA ASN A 8 24.97 -7.35 -19.14
C ASN A 8 25.46 -8.72 -18.62
N THR A 9 25.58 -8.89 -17.33
CA THR A 9 25.90 -10.20 -16.77
C THR A 9 24.62 -11.00 -16.51
N PRO A 10 24.60 -12.32 -16.81
CA PRO A 10 23.45 -13.12 -16.45
C PRO A 10 23.28 -13.18 -14.93
N ALA A 11 22.02 -13.26 -14.49
CA ALA A 11 21.70 -13.46 -13.08
C ALA A 11 22.37 -14.72 -12.55
N LYS A 12 22.99 -14.61 -11.37
CA LYS A 12 23.68 -15.74 -10.73
C LYS A 12 23.05 -16.05 -9.39
N PRO A 13 22.89 -17.33 -9.05
CA PRO A 13 22.43 -17.75 -7.73
C PRO A 13 23.28 -17.15 -6.61
N LEU A 14 22.62 -16.64 -5.56
CA LEU A 14 23.27 -16.03 -4.39
C LEU A 14 23.30 -16.96 -3.17
N GLY A 15 22.66 -18.13 -3.24
CA GLY A 15 22.72 -19.12 -2.18
C GLY A 15 24.13 -19.61 -1.92
N LYS A 16 24.50 -19.86 -0.64
CA LYS A 16 25.86 -20.30 -0.23
C LYS A 16 26.32 -21.58 -0.89
N ASP A 17 25.42 -22.44 -1.30
CA ASP A 17 25.63 -23.72 -1.99
C ASP A 17 25.40 -23.61 -3.50
N GLY A 18 25.30 -22.40 -4.04
CA GLY A 18 25.07 -22.15 -5.47
C GLY A 18 23.61 -22.33 -5.90
N ARG A 19 22.65 -22.53 -4.98
CA ARG A 19 21.22 -22.54 -5.32
C ARG A 19 20.64 -21.12 -5.41
N LYS A 20 19.53 -21.01 -6.14
CA LYS A 20 18.74 -19.78 -6.21
C LYS A 20 18.07 -19.51 -4.86
N ILE A 21 18.00 -18.21 -4.47
CA ILE A 21 17.26 -17.74 -3.31
C ILE A 21 15.89 -17.19 -3.68
N SER A 22 15.67 -16.80 -4.95
CA SER A 22 14.36 -16.42 -5.45
C SER A 22 13.40 -17.62 -5.36
N GLY A 23 12.31 -17.47 -4.60
CA GLY A 23 11.37 -18.57 -4.37
C GLY A 23 11.94 -19.75 -3.59
N CYS A 24 12.97 -19.57 -2.75
CA CYS A 24 13.51 -20.60 -1.90
C CYS A 24 12.55 -20.96 -0.74
N VAL A 25 12.77 -22.15 -0.16
CA VAL A 25 11.91 -22.68 0.91
C VAL A 25 11.85 -21.71 2.10
N GLU A 26 12.97 -21.11 2.47
CA GLU A 26 13.06 -20.16 3.58
C GLU A 26 12.23 -18.89 3.33
N HIS A 27 12.21 -18.38 2.10
CA HIS A 27 11.39 -17.23 1.71
C HIS A 27 9.89 -17.61 1.67
N ILE A 28 9.55 -18.76 1.10
CA ILE A 28 8.17 -19.26 1.06
C ILE A 28 7.63 -19.47 2.48
N GLU A 29 8.43 -20.06 3.38
CA GLU A 29 8.05 -20.28 4.77
C GLU A 29 7.88 -18.93 5.54
N LEU A 30 8.75 -17.95 5.29
CA LEU A 30 8.59 -16.61 5.87
C LEU A 30 7.31 -15.94 5.35
N SER A 31 7.01 -16.05 4.06
CA SER A 31 5.78 -15.55 3.45
C SER A 31 4.55 -16.17 4.11
N LYS A 32 4.50 -17.50 4.25
CA LYS A 32 3.42 -18.23 4.91
C LYS A 32 3.21 -17.82 6.36
N ASN A 33 4.30 -17.76 7.15
CA ASN A 33 4.21 -17.37 8.56
C ASN A 33 3.75 -15.92 8.73
N THR A 34 4.16 -15.02 7.84
CA THR A 34 3.70 -13.63 7.83
C THR A 34 2.22 -13.53 7.46
N ALA A 35 1.77 -14.29 6.46
CA ALA A 35 0.35 -14.37 6.12
C ALA A 35 -0.49 -14.82 7.33
N ALA A 36 -0.05 -15.86 8.03
CA ALA A 36 -0.72 -16.34 9.23
C ALA A 36 -0.79 -15.28 10.35
N GLU A 37 0.26 -14.46 10.51
CA GLU A 37 0.29 -13.38 11.50
C GLU A 37 -0.63 -12.20 11.11
N GLY A 38 -0.90 -12.01 9.81
CA GLY A 38 -1.79 -10.98 9.28
C GLY A 38 -3.26 -11.38 9.16
N ILE A 39 -3.59 -12.66 9.22
CA ILE A 39 -4.99 -13.13 9.20
C ILE A 39 -5.72 -12.66 10.45
N VAL A 40 -6.92 -12.09 10.27
CA VAL A 40 -7.75 -11.54 11.36
C VAL A 40 -8.95 -12.44 11.63
N LEU A 41 -9.11 -12.89 12.85
CA LEU A 41 -10.30 -13.58 13.30
C LEU A 41 -11.38 -12.53 13.66
N LEU A 42 -12.43 -12.46 12.83
CA LEU A 42 -13.52 -11.48 13.01
C LEU A 42 -14.63 -12.01 13.92
N LYS A 43 -14.88 -13.30 13.87
CA LYS A 43 -15.98 -13.94 14.63
C LYS A 43 -15.60 -15.38 14.98
N ASN A 44 -15.93 -15.84 16.21
CA ASN A 44 -15.74 -17.23 16.64
C ASN A 44 -16.74 -17.61 17.74
N GLU A 45 -17.99 -17.84 17.36
CA GLU A 45 -19.04 -18.21 18.31
C GLU A 45 -18.87 -19.64 18.80
N ASN A 46 -19.18 -19.87 20.07
CA ASN A 46 -19.09 -21.16 20.73
C ASN A 46 -17.72 -21.87 20.62
N ASN A 47 -16.64 -21.09 20.36
CA ASN A 47 -15.30 -21.63 20.13
C ASN A 47 -15.29 -22.74 19.07
N LEU A 48 -15.98 -22.51 17.94
CA LEU A 48 -16.02 -23.45 16.81
C LEU A 48 -14.62 -23.67 16.23
N LEU A 49 -13.83 -22.58 16.14
CA LEU A 49 -12.42 -22.62 15.78
C LEU A 49 -11.53 -22.66 17.05
N PRO A 50 -10.41 -23.39 17.03
CA PRO A 50 -9.93 -24.24 15.92
C PRO A 50 -10.85 -25.43 15.65
N LEU A 51 -10.84 -25.92 14.39
CA LEU A 51 -11.68 -26.98 13.89
C LEU A 51 -11.56 -28.27 14.74
N LYS A 52 -12.70 -28.77 15.16
CA LYS A 52 -12.81 -30.06 15.85
C LYS A 52 -13.38 -31.16 14.94
N SER A 53 -14.08 -30.75 13.89
CA SER A 53 -14.64 -31.68 12.90
C SER A 53 -13.52 -32.39 12.14
N LYS A 54 -13.73 -33.71 11.91
CA LYS A 54 -12.84 -34.52 11.06
C LYS A 54 -13.27 -34.57 9.62
N LYS A 55 -14.46 -34.04 9.31
CA LYS A 55 -15.04 -33.96 7.97
C LYS A 55 -15.49 -32.52 7.72
N ILE A 56 -15.20 -32.00 6.55
CA ILE A 56 -15.59 -30.66 6.12
C ILE A 56 -16.10 -30.65 4.69
N VAL A 57 -16.91 -29.64 4.40
CA VAL A 57 -17.30 -29.30 3.03
C VAL A 57 -16.71 -27.93 2.69
N LEU A 58 -16.02 -27.83 1.57
CA LEU A 58 -15.57 -26.55 1.01
C LEU A 58 -16.64 -26.02 0.06
N LEU A 59 -17.14 -24.82 0.32
CA LEU A 59 -18.14 -24.11 -0.47
C LEU A 59 -17.53 -22.84 -1.07
N GLY A 60 -17.95 -22.55 -2.28
CA GLY A 60 -17.51 -21.37 -3.02
C GLY A 60 -16.30 -21.65 -3.89
N LYS A 61 -16.28 -21.04 -5.09
CA LYS A 61 -15.18 -21.13 -6.06
C LYS A 61 -13.83 -20.75 -5.49
N ALA A 62 -13.81 -19.86 -4.49
CA ALA A 62 -12.59 -19.41 -3.83
C ALA A 62 -11.88 -20.52 -3.04
N SER A 63 -12.49 -21.69 -2.84
CA SER A 63 -11.82 -22.88 -2.29
C SER A 63 -10.77 -23.46 -3.25
N GLU A 64 -10.99 -23.28 -4.56
CA GLU A 64 -10.10 -23.75 -5.64
C GLU A 64 -9.29 -22.60 -6.27
N GLU A 65 -9.73 -21.38 -6.07
CA GLU A 65 -9.16 -20.17 -6.70
C GLU A 65 -8.76 -19.15 -5.64
N TYR A 66 -7.58 -19.34 -5.05
CA TYR A 66 -7.04 -18.38 -4.08
C TYR A 66 -6.47 -17.14 -4.80
N VAL A 67 -6.85 -15.95 -4.36
CA VAL A 67 -6.30 -14.67 -4.83
C VAL A 67 -5.09 -14.31 -3.99
N LYS A 68 -3.89 -14.50 -4.55
CA LYS A 68 -2.61 -14.25 -3.86
C LYS A 68 -2.30 -12.78 -3.65
N GLY A 69 -2.80 -11.92 -4.58
CA GLY A 69 -2.56 -10.49 -4.64
C GLY A 69 -3.38 -9.83 -5.72
N GLY A 70 -3.29 -8.51 -5.86
CA GLY A 70 -3.97 -7.76 -6.92
C GLY A 70 -3.17 -7.68 -8.22
N GLY A 71 -3.74 -7.01 -9.22
CA GLY A 71 -3.19 -6.88 -10.57
C GLY A 71 -2.30 -5.65 -10.78
N GLY A 72 -1.74 -5.55 -11.99
CA GLY A 72 -0.83 -4.47 -12.37
C GLY A 72 0.57 -4.68 -11.83
N SER A 73 1.24 -3.61 -11.41
CA SER A 73 2.60 -3.68 -10.85
C SER A 73 2.68 -4.51 -9.56
N GLY A 74 1.57 -4.68 -8.86
CA GLY A 74 1.47 -5.53 -7.66
C GLY A 74 1.37 -7.03 -7.94
N ASP A 75 1.22 -7.47 -9.21
CA ASP A 75 1.18 -8.90 -9.53
C ASP A 75 2.58 -9.52 -9.57
N VAL A 76 2.72 -10.73 -9.05
CA VAL A 76 3.98 -11.49 -8.98
C VAL A 76 3.82 -12.82 -9.71
N TYR A 77 4.74 -13.11 -10.62
CA TYR A 77 4.78 -14.39 -11.32
C TYR A 77 5.50 -15.43 -10.48
N CYS A 78 4.79 -16.06 -9.55
CA CYS A 78 5.28 -17.15 -8.73
C CYS A 78 5.07 -18.51 -9.41
N LYS A 79 5.79 -19.53 -8.96
CA LYS A 79 5.75 -20.86 -9.55
C LYS A 79 4.39 -21.54 -9.40
N TYR A 80 3.70 -21.26 -8.31
CA TYR A 80 2.38 -21.79 -7.97
C TYR A 80 1.68 -20.86 -6.97
N CYS A 81 0.40 -21.07 -6.79
CA CYS A 81 -0.38 -20.49 -5.71
C CYS A 81 -1.26 -21.61 -5.14
N THR A 82 -1.11 -21.88 -3.86
CA THR A 82 -1.83 -22.99 -3.20
C THR A 82 -3.30 -22.64 -3.01
N SER A 83 -4.22 -23.54 -3.41
CA SER A 83 -5.66 -23.40 -3.14
C SER A 83 -6.00 -23.84 -1.70
N LEU A 84 -7.17 -23.47 -1.20
CA LEU A 84 -7.63 -23.97 0.11
C LEU A 84 -7.78 -25.50 0.10
N TYR A 85 -8.29 -26.07 -0.99
CA TYR A 85 -8.40 -27.50 -1.16
C TYR A 85 -7.02 -28.18 -1.06
N ASP A 86 -6.04 -27.73 -1.84
CA ASP A 86 -4.69 -28.28 -1.82
C ASP A 86 -4.02 -28.12 -0.46
N ALA A 87 -4.22 -26.98 0.19
CA ALA A 87 -3.70 -26.72 1.54
C ALA A 87 -4.26 -27.73 2.57
N PHE A 88 -5.56 -27.98 2.59
CA PHE A 88 -6.14 -28.98 3.48
C PHE A 88 -5.68 -30.40 3.16
N LYS A 89 -5.52 -30.74 1.87
CA LYS A 89 -5.01 -32.06 1.46
C LYS A 89 -3.56 -32.27 1.91
N ALA A 90 -2.73 -31.23 1.79
CA ALA A 90 -1.33 -31.27 2.21
C ALA A 90 -1.17 -31.34 3.74
N GLU A 91 -1.95 -30.53 4.48
CA GLU A 91 -1.91 -30.46 5.93
C GLU A 91 -2.52 -31.69 6.61
N GLY A 92 -3.50 -32.34 5.96
CA GLY A 92 -4.19 -33.54 6.46
C GLY A 92 -5.02 -33.27 7.73
N GLY A 93 -5.44 -34.35 8.37
CA GLY A 93 -6.16 -34.28 9.66
C GLY A 93 -7.66 -34.07 9.53
N VAL A 94 -8.17 -33.69 8.36
CA VAL A 94 -9.61 -33.61 8.03
C VAL A 94 -9.86 -34.23 6.66
N GLU A 95 -11.04 -34.82 6.52
CA GLU A 95 -11.57 -35.42 5.27
C GLU A 95 -12.44 -34.38 4.58
N ILE A 96 -12.19 -34.11 3.29
CA ILE A 96 -12.90 -33.11 2.48
C ILE A 96 -13.94 -33.85 1.62
N TYR A 97 -15.10 -33.24 1.39
CA TYR A 97 -16.09 -33.73 0.44
C TYR A 97 -15.62 -33.46 -1.02
N GLU A 98 -15.24 -34.53 -1.71
CA GLU A 98 -14.61 -34.44 -3.06
C GLU A 98 -15.59 -34.03 -4.17
N GLY A 99 -16.89 -34.27 -3.98
CA GLY A 99 -17.87 -34.02 -5.04
C GLY A 99 -17.99 -32.56 -5.50
N LEU A 100 -17.67 -31.60 -4.63
CA LEU A 100 -17.65 -30.18 -5.00
C LEU A 100 -16.33 -29.73 -5.59
N HIS A 101 -15.21 -30.32 -5.20
CA HIS A 101 -13.89 -30.03 -5.75
C HIS A 101 -13.88 -30.17 -7.28
N VAL A 102 -14.29 -31.32 -7.80
CA VAL A 102 -14.35 -31.57 -9.24
C VAL A 102 -15.29 -30.57 -9.95
N PHE A 103 -16.45 -30.31 -9.35
CA PHE A 103 -17.42 -29.36 -9.90
C PHE A 103 -16.83 -27.95 -10.03
N TYR A 104 -16.21 -27.43 -8.98
CA TYR A 104 -15.61 -26.10 -9.01
C TYR A 104 -14.43 -26.01 -9.99
N GLN A 105 -13.57 -27.04 -10.03
CA GLN A 105 -12.45 -27.07 -10.98
C GLN A 105 -12.90 -27.04 -12.43
N GLU A 106 -13.91 -27.86 -12.81
CA GLU A 106 -14.44 -27.87 -14.18
C GLU A 106 -15.06 -26.51 -14.55
N ASN A 107 -15.85 -25.92 -13.64
CA ASN A 107 -16.44 -24.60 -13.87
C ASN A 107 -15.37 -23.51 -14.04
N LEU A 108 -14.39 -23.44 -13.15
CA LEU A 108 -13.31 -22.46 -13.23
C LEU A 108 -12.46 -22.63 -14.49
N LYS A 109 -12.20 -23.87 -14.92
CA LYS A 109 -11.49 -24.16 -16.16
C LYS A 109 -12.20 -23.55 -17.37
N ASP A 110 -13.52 -23.60 -17.40
CA ASP A 110 -14.32 -23.03 -18.49
C ASP A 110 -14.35 -21.49 -18.41
N GLN A 111 -14.40 -20.92 -17.24
CA GLN A 111 -14.30 -19.46 -17.07
C GLN A 111 -12.93 -18.93 -17.44
N ARG A 112 -11.84 -19.61 -17.08
CA ARG A 112 -10.45 -19.22 -17.42
C ARG A 112 -10.18 -19.26 -18.93
N LYS A 113 -10.86 -20.09 -19.70
CA LYS A 113 -10.83 -20.03 -21.17
C LYS A 113 -11.31 -18.67 -21.73
N LYS A 114 -12.07 -17.92 -20.95
CA LYS A 114 -12.53 -16.56 -21.30
C LYS A 114 -11.59 -15.48 -20.78
N HIS A 115 -10.36 -15.81 -20.40
CA HIS A 115 -9.35 -14.91 -19.83
C HIS A 115 -9.78 -14.18 -18.54
N ARG A 116 -10.52 -14.89 -17.67
CA ARG A 116 -10.91 -14.36 -16.36
C ARG A 116 -9.84 -14.68 -15.31
N ASP A 117 -9.33 -13.64 -14.65
CA ASP A 117 -8.36 -13.77 -13.56
C ASP A 117 -9.00 -14.34 -12.28
N PRO A 118 -8.19 -14.93 -11.38
CA PRO A 118 -8.65 -15.31 -10.06
C PRO A 118 -9.37 -14.15 -9.34
N GLY A 119 -10.56 -14.45 -8.78
CA GLY A 119 -11.41 -13.43 -8.14
C GLY A 119 -12.29 -12.62 -9.09
N MET A 120 -12.10 -12.75 -10.42
CA MET A 120 -12.95 -12.16 -11.47
C MET A 120 -13.85 -13.22 -12.13
N THR A 121 -14.00 -14.37 -11.55
CA THR A 121 -14.90 -15.46 -11.96
C THR A 121 -16.24 -15.35 -11.24
N VAL A 122 -17.31 -15.88 -11.86
CA VAL A 122 -18.67 -15.91 -11.30
C VAL A 122 -18.81 -17.14 -10.41
N GLU A 123 -19.47 -16.99 -9.24
CA GLU A 123 -19.81 -18.12 -8.38
C GLU A 123 -20.84 -19.03 -9.09
N PRO A 124 -20.55 -20.35 -9.29
CA PRO A 124 -21.50 -21.26 -9.93
C PRO A 124 -22.62 -21.68 -8.96
N GLU A 125 -23.81 -21.85 -9.49
CA GLU A 125 -24.94 -22.37 -8.71
C GLU A 125 -24.79 -23.86 -8.39
N LEU A 126 -25.02 -24.22 -7.14
CA LEU A 126 -25.06 -25.60 -6.69
C LEU A 126 -26.51 -26.13 -6.75
N SER A 127 -26.69 -27.34 -7.28
CA SER A 127 -27.96 -28.02 -7.28
C SER A 127 -28.33 -28.52 -5.86
N ASP A 128 -29.64 -28.68 -5.61
CA ASP A 128 -30.13 -29.27 -4.35
C ASP A 128 -29.55 -30.67 -4.08
N ALA A 129 -29.29 -31.46 -5.12
CA ALA A 129 -28.67 -32.78 -5.00
C ALA A 129 -27.22 -32.71 -4.51
N GLN A 130 -26.42 -31.74 -5.05
CA GLN A 130 -25.04 -31.52 -4.60
C GLN A 130 -25.00 -31.05 -3.13
N LEU A 131 -25.85 -30.08 -2.79
CA LEU A 131 -25.95 -29.55 -1.42
C LEU A 131 -26.41 -30.61 -0.43
N LYS A 132 -27.33 -31.47 -0.82
CA LYS A 132 -27.81 -32.60 -0.01
C LYS A 132 -26.68 -33.59 0.24
N ALA A 133 -26.02 -34.06 -0.81
CA ALA A 133 -24.92 -35.01 -0.68
C ALA A 133 -23.76 -34.45 0.17
N ALA A 134 -23.43 -33.17 0.01
CA ALA A 134 -22.43 -32.48 0.81
C ALA A 134 -22.82 -32.38 2.30
N SER A 135 -24.07 -32.05 2.61
CA SER A 135 -24.56 -31.95 4.00
C SER A 135 -24.77 -33.33 4.69
N GLU A 136 -24.97 -34.40 3.92
CA GLU A 136 -24.96 -35.79 4.44
C GLU A 136 -23.54 -36.26 4.79
N PHE A 137 -22.50 -35.70 4.15
CA PHE A 137 -21.10 -35.98 4.43
C PHE A 137 -20.59 -35.29 5.70
N SER A 138 -20.92 -34.03 5.93
CA SER A 138 -20.49 -33.26 7.09
C SER A 138 -21.53 -32.19 7.47
N ASP A 139 -21.62 -31.88 8.76
CA ASP A 139 -22.42 -30.76 9.30
C ASP A 139 -21.64 -29.44 9.34
N THR A 140 -20.38 -29.42 8.89
CA THR A 140 -19.46 -28.27 8.93
C THR A 140 -19.06 -27.88 7.52
N ALA A 141 -19.39 -26.64 7.13
CA ALA A 141 -19.03 -26.05 5.87
C ALA A 141 -18.07 -24.89 6.06
N ILE A 142 -17.08 -24.77 5.17
CA ILE A 142 -16.19 -23.62 5.02
C ILE A 142 -16.54 -22.94 3.71
N LEU A 143 -17.10 -21.74 3.79
CA LEU A 143 -17.54 -20.93 2.67
C LEU A 143 -16.50 -19.84 2.39
N SER A 144 -15.98 -19.80 1.17
CA SER A 144 -14.90 -18.87 0.79
C SER A 144 -15.39 -17.86 -0.24
N ILE A 145 -15.13 -16.58 0.03
CA ILE A 145 -15.40 -15.44 -0.87
C ILE A 145 -14.08 -14.78 -1.24
N ASN A 146 -13.89 -14.49 -2.51
CA ASN A 146 -12.70 -13.76 -2.98
C ASN A 146 -13.06 -12.52 -3.78
N ARG A 147 -12.13 -11.56 -3.79
CA ARG A 147 -12.18 -10.34 -4.61
C ARG A 147 -10.81 -10.04 -5.18
N TYR A 148 -10.80 -9.47 -6.37
CA TYR A 148 -9.60 -9.04 -7.09
C TYR A 148 -9.75 -7.58 -7.46
N SER A 149 -8.69 -6.82 -7.30
CA SER A 149 -8.58 -5.44 -7.76
C SER A 149 -7.16 -5.19 -8.25
N GLY A 150 -6.92 -4.06 -8.92
CA GLY A 150 -5.60 -3.84 -9.50
C GLY A 150 -5.35 -2.41 -9.92
N GLU A 151 -4.18 -2.23 -10.47
CA GLU A 151 -3.70 -0.97 -11.02
C GLU A 151 -4.45 -0.60 -12.30
N GLY A 152 -4.76 0.70 -12.45
CA GLY A 152 -5.38 1.28 -13.64
C GLY A 152 -6.91 1.26 -13.63
N TRP A 153 -7.57 0.69 -12.62
CA TRP A 153 -9.03 0.64 -12.50
C TRP A 153 -9.47 0.59 -11.04
N ASP A 154 -10.61 1.22 -10.76
CA ASP A 154 -11.23 1.19 -9.44
C ASP A 154 -12.29 0.09 -9.35
N ARG A 155 -12.58 -0.32 -8.13
CA ARG A 155 -13.58 -1.35 -7.81
C ARG A 155 -14.97 -0.92 -8.27
N ALA A 156 -15.77 -1.87 -8.74
CA ALA A 156 -17.11 -1.60 -9.26
C ALA A 156 -18.00 -0.98 -8.19
N CYS A 157 -18.69 0.11 -8.55
CA CYS A 157 -19.67 0.81 -7.74
C CYS A 157 -20.94 1.00 -8.56
N ASN A 158 -22.09 0.58 -8.03
CA ASN A 158 -23.41 0.71 -8.67
C ASN A 158 -24.43 1.41 -7.76
N ILE A 159 -23.97 2.39 -6.99
CA ILE A 159 -24.87 3.26 -6.23
C ILE A 159 -25.56 4.20 -7.22
N PRO A 160 -26.92 4.22 -7.27
CA PRO A 160 -27.65 5.11 -8.19
C PRO A 160 -27.23 6.57 -8.02
N GLY A 161 -26.90 7.23 -9.12
CA GLY A 161 -26.44 8.62 -9.14
C GLY A 161 -24.96 8.80 -8.77
N LYS A 162 -24.23 7.71 -8.56
CA LYS A 162 -22.78 7.69 -8.33
C LYS A 162 -22.05 6.86 -9.39
N GLU A 163 -22.69 6.62 -10.51
CA GLU A 163 -22.09 5.90 -11.63
C GLU A 163 -20.96 6.74 -12.23
N LEU A 164 -19.90 6.08 -12.58
CA LEU A 164 -18.79 6.70 -13.26
C LEU A 164 -19.19 7.13 -14.68
N HIS A 165 -19.15 8.42 -14.97
CA HIS A 165 -19.33 8.96 -16.30
C HIS A 165 -18.03 8.82 -17.09
N MET A 166 -18.05 7.95 -18.12
CA MET A 166 -16.88 7.61 -18.95
C MET A 166 -16.55 8.66 -20.02
N GLU A 167 -17.37 9.70 -20.15
CA GLU A 167 -17.12 10.78 -21.11
C GLU A 167 -15.85 11.56 -20.71
N ASN A 168 -14.90 11.66 -21.64
CA ASN A 168 -13.61 12.34 -21.45
C ASN A 168 -12.66 11.68 -20.42
N ILE A 169 -12.78 10.38 -20.17
CA ILE A 169 -11.81 9.64 -19.39
C ILE A 169 -10.70 9.14 -20.30
N GLU A 170 -9.46 9.40 -19.89
CA GLU A 170 -8.29 8.78 -20.50
C GLU A 170 -8.17 7.33 -20.01
N VAL A 171 -8.23 6.40 -20.97
CA VAL A 171 -8.04 4.98 -20.70
C VAL A 171 -6.55 4.69 -20.62
N ASP A 172 -6.11 4.08 -19.53
CA ASP A 172 -4.73 3.61 -19.39
C ASP A 172 -4.57 2.27 -20.13
N VAL A 173 -4.02 2.35 -21.36
CA VAL A 173 -3.89 1.21 -22.28
C VAL A 173 -3.06 0.07 -21.66
N TRP A 174 -2.07 0.40 -20.83
CA TRP A 174 -1.20 -0.58 -20.18
C TRP A 174 -1.83 -1.26 -18.96
N GLY A 175 -2.75 -0.61 -18.28
CA GLY A 175 -3.46 -1.17 -17.13
C GLY A 175 -4.59 -2.13 -17.48
N GLY A 176 -4.94 -2.27 -18.77
CA GLY A 176 -6.09 -3.09 -19.17
C GLY A 176 -7.43 -2.57 -18.62
N GLU A 177 -7.49 -1.28 -18.30
CA GLU A 177 -8.55 -0.62 -17.53
C GLU A 177 -9.96 -0.93 -18.07
N ASP A 178 -10.17 -0.83 -19.37
CA ASP A 178 -11.49 -1.09 -19.97
C ASP A 178 -11.90 -2.57 -19.86
N GLY A 179 -10.96 -3.48 -20.06
CA GLY A 179 -11.24 -4.92 -19.99
C GLY A 179 -11.60 -5.35 -18.56
N PHE A 180 -10.79 -4.94 -17.57
CA PHE A 180 -11.05 -5.26 -16.17
C PHE A 180 -12.29 -4.57 -15.63
N ARG A 181 -12.53 -3.31 -16.00
CA ARG A 181 -13.74 -2.59 -15.62
C ARG A 181 -15.00 -3.23 -16.20
N ALA A 182 -14.99 -3.59 -17.47
CA ALA A 182 -16.11 -4.28 -18.12
C ALA A 182 -16.39 -5.64 -17.44
N MET A 183 -15.33 -6.42 -17.20
CA MET A 183 -15.41 -7.70 -16.50
C MET A 183 -15.92 -7.53 -15.07
N SER A 184 -15.43 -6.53 -14.34
CA SER A 184 -15.87 -6.24 -12.97
C SER A 184 -17.35 -5.91 -12.91
N LYS A 185 -17.89 -5.12 -13.86
CA LYS A 185 -19.32 -4.83 -13.95
C LYS A 185 -20.16 -6.07 -14.30
N GLU A 186 -19.64 -6.94 -15.14
CA GLU A 186 -20.31 -8.21 -15.48
C GLU A 186 -20.40 -9.15 -14.28
N VAL A 187 -19.28 -9.33 -13.56
CA VAL A 187 -19.20 -10.26 -12.42
C VAL A 187 -19.90 -9.69 -11.18
N PHE A 188 -19.81 -8.39 -10.97
CA PHE A 188 -20.33 -7.70 -9.77
C PHE A 188 -21.36 -6.63 -10.13
N PRO A 189 -22.56 -6.98 -10.58
CA PRO A 189 -23.56 -6.02 -11.01
C PRO A 189 -24.06 -5.06 -9.91
N LYS A 190 -23.90 -5.42 -8.63
CA LYS A 190 -24.17 -4.53 -7.47
C LYS A 190 -22.90 -3.81 -6.97
N GLY A 191 -21.75 -3.97 -7.65
CA GLY A 191 -20.43 -3.60 -7.14
C GLY A 191 -19.80 -4.73 -6.33
N ASP A 192 -18.46 -4.77 -6.30
CA ASP A 192 -17.73 -5.86 -5.65
C ASP A 192 -17.58 -5.70 -4.12
N PHE A 193 -18.03 -4.57 -3.57
CA PHE A 193 -18.16 -4.37 -2.13
C PHE A 193 -19.19 -5.33 -1.52
N TYR A 194 -20.27 -5.61 -2.24
CA TYR A 194 -21.38 -6.48 -1.80
C TYR A 194 -21.23 -7.90 -2.35
N LEU A 195 -22.03 -8.83 -1.79
CA LEU A 195 -22.18 -10.16 -2.36
C LEU A 195 -22.91 -10.09 -3.72
N THR A 196 -22.53 -10.96 -4.64
CA THR A 196 -23.32 -11.21 -5.85
C THR A 196 -24.58 -12.00 -5.51
N ALA A 197 -25.57 -12.02 -6.42
CA ALA A 197 -26.78 -12.81 -6.20
C ALA A 197 -26.49 -14.31 -6.04
N GLN A 198 -25.48 -14.84 -6.73
CA GLN A 198 -25.05 -16.23 -6.64
C GLN A 198 -24.37 -16.52 -5.30
N GLU A 199 -23.54 -15.58 -4.81
CA GLU A 199 -22.93 -15.69 -3.47
C GLU A 199 -23.99 -15.60 -2.37
N GLU A 200 -24.98 -14.68 -2.47
CA GLU A 200 -26.12 -14.60 -1.55
C GLU A 200 -26.90 -15.94 -1.50
N ALA A 201 -27.16 -16.54 -2.66
CA ALA A 201 -27.83 -17.82 -2.75
C ALA A 201 -27.00 -18.95 -2.12
N LEU A 202 -25.66 -18.94 -2.34
CA LEU A 202 -24.76 -19.92 -1.72
C LEU A 202 -24.73 -19.78 -0.18
N VAL A 203 -24.67 -18.56 0.33
CA VAL A 203 -24.73 -18.27 1.78
C VAL A 203 -26.04 -18.80 2.36
N ALA A 204 -27.19 -18.48 1.75
CA ALA A 204 -28.51 -18.93 2.21
C ALA A 204 -28.64 -20.48 2.19
N ALA A 205 -28.06 -21.12 1.15
CA ALA A 205 -28.02 -22.59 1.07
C ALA A 205 -27.12 -23.19 2.16
N ALA A 206 -25.95 -22.60 2.43
CA ALA A 206 -25.06 -23.04 3.50
C ALA A 206 -25.73 -22.94 4.87
N GLU A 207 -26.37 -21.83 5.20
CA GLU A 207 -27.08 -21.62 6.45
C GLU A 207 -28.24 -22.63 6.66
N LYS A 208 -28.93 -23.00 5.60
CA LYS A 208 -30.05 -23.94 5.63
C LYS A 208 -29.61 -25.40 5.80
N LYS A 209 -28.44 -25.76 5.25
CA LYS A 209 -28.01 -27.15 5.11
C LYS A 209 -26.95 -27.57 6.14
N PHE A 210 -26.17 -26.65 6.66
CA PHE A 210 -25.06 -26.94 7.57
C PHE A 210 -25.30 -26.36 8.95
N LYS A 211 -24.91 -27.09 9.98
CA LYS A 211 -24.98 -26.65 11.37
C LYS A 211 -23.91 -25.60 11.70
N ASN A 212 -22.72 -25.80 11.17
CA ASN A 212 -21.55 -24.97 11.41
C ASN A 212 -21.11 -24.37 10.07
N VAL A 213 -21.22 -23.06 9.94
CA VAL A 213 -20.74 -22.33 8.77
C VAL A 213 -19.58 -21.42 9.17
N ILE A 214 -18.44 -21.61 8.52
CA ILE A 214 -17.22 -20.81 8.68
C ILE A 214 -17.02 -20.04 7.39
N VAL A 215 -16.81 -18.72 7.48
CA VAL A 215 -16.60 -17.87 6.31
C VAL A 215 -15.14 -17.45 6.22
N LEU A 216 -14.57 -17.51 5.03
CA LEU A 216 -13.23 -17.05 4.72
C LEU A 216 -13.31 -15.92 3.68
N LEU A 217 -12.74 -14.77 4.00
CA LEU A 217 -12.69 -13.60 3.12
C LEU A 217 -11.28 -13.43 2.55
N ASN A 218 -11.07 -13.87 1.32
CA ASN A 218 -9.83 -13.68 0.57
C ASN A 218 -9.95 -12.43 -0.32
N VAL A 219 -9.79 -11.27 0.29
CA VAL A 219 -10.04 -9.96 -0.32
C VAL A 219 -8.93 -8.98 0.00
N GLY A 220 -8.62 -8.08 -0.93
CA GLY A 220 -7.52 -7.12 -0.80
C GLY A 220 -7.83 -5.87 0.03
N GLY A 221 -9.06 -5.73 0.56
CA GLY A 221 -9.49 -4.55 1.30
C GLY A 221 -10.91 -4.68 1.82
N ILE A 222 -11.54 -3.55 2.11
CA ILE A 222 -12.85 -3.46 2.74
C ILE A 222 -13.96 -4.03 1.84
N VAL A 223 -14.83 -4.87 2.40
CA VAL A 223 -16.06 -5.40 1.78
C VAL A 223 -17.20 -5.33 2.79
N ASP A 224 -18.44 -5.53 2.34
CA ASP A 224 -19.59 -5.68 3.24
C ASP A 224 -19.40 -6.88 4.16
N THR A 225 -19.51 -6.64 5.45
CA THR A 225 -19.41 -7.64 6.52
C THR A 225 -20.70 -7.74 7.33
N SER A 226 -21.71 -6.95 6.98
CA SER A 226 -22.97 -6.88 7.73
C SER A 226 -23.78 -8.18 7.65
N TRP A 227 -23.67 -8.92 6.55
CA TRP A 227 -24.43 -10.14 6.29
C TRP A 227 -24.06 -11.32 7.22
N PHE A 228 -22.88 -11.29 7.86
CA PHE A 228 -22.48 -12.33 8.81
C PHE A 228 -22.30 -11.83 10.26
N ALA A 229 -22.08 -10.55 10.47
CA ALA A 229 -21.67 -10.02 11.78
C ALA A 229 -22.68 -10.38 12.90
N GLU A 230 -23.95 -10.15 12.66
CA GLU A 230 -25.05 -10.45 13.60
C GLU A 230 -25.78 -11.77 13.29
N ASN A 231 -25.35 -12.48 12.23
CA ASN A 231 -25.98 -13.70 11.77
C ASN A 231 -25.53 -14.91 12.61
N LYS A 232 -26.45 -15.47 13.42
CA LYS A 232 -26.16 -16.58 14.32
C LYS A 232 -25.91 -17.91 13.60
N ASN A 233 -26.28 -18.03 12.33
CA ASN A 233 -26.06 -19.26 11.55
C ASN A 233 -24.63 -19.32 10.99
N ILE A 234 -23.91 -18.17 10.97
CA ILE A 234 -22.50 -18.11 10.60
C ILE A 234 -21.68 -18.03 11.88
N SER A 235 -20.99 -19.12 12.21
CA SER A 235 -20.39 -19.31 13.52
C SER A 235 -18.99 -18.71 13.63
N SER A 236 -18.21 -18.67 12.55
CA SER A 236 -16.85 -18.13 12.57
C SER A 236 -16.49 -17.45 11.25
N VAL A 237 -15.68 -16.41 11.30
CA VAL A 237 -15.24 -15.66 10.14
C VAL A 237 -13.78 -15.27 10.27
N LEU A 238 -13.01 -15.53 9.22
CA LEU A 238 -11.62 -15.08 9.06
C LEU A 238 -11.49 -14.10 7.88
N PHE A 239 -10.88 -12.97 8.11
CA PHE A 239 -10.37 -12.09 7.06
C PHE A 239 -8.94 -12.55 6.73
N LEU A 240 -8.77 -13.14 5.56
CA LEU A 240 -7.49 -13.68 5.12
C LEU A 240 -6.59 -12.62 4.50
N GLY A 241 -7.19 -11.52 4.00
CA GLY A 241 -6.47 -10.61 3.11
C GLY A 241 -6.05 -11.31 1.81
N GLN A 242 -4.96 -10.85 1.23
CA GLN A 242 -4.27 -11.47 0.11
C GLN A 242 -2.87 -11.88 0.60
N GLY A 243 -2.73 -13.12 1.01
CA GLY A 243 -1.60 -13.65 1.78
C GLY A 243 -0.43 -14.17 0.93
N GLY A 244 -0.32 -13.79 -0.35
CA GLY A 244 0.74 -14.31 -1.23
C GLY A 244 0.50 -15.75 -1.65
N MET A 245 1.57 -16.43 -2.12
CA MET A 245 1.46 -17.75 -2.72
C MET A 245 1.05 -18.87 -1.75
N GLU A 246 1.27 -18.70 -0.45
CA GLU A 246 0.97 -19.66 0.62
C GLU A 246 -0.09 -19.16 1.61
N GLY A 247 -0.83 -18.12 1.24
CA GLY A 247 -1.87 -17.56 2.10
C GLY A 247 -2.97 -18.57 2.45
N ALA A 248 -3.31 -19.47 1.56
CA ALA A 248 -4.27 -20.54 1.84
C ALA A 248 -3.73 -21.55 2.86
N VAL A 249 -2.44 -21.90 2.81
CA VAL A 249 -1.81 -22.79 3.80
C VAL A 249 -1.82 -22.12 5.18
N ALA A 250 -1.49 -20.84 5.23
CA ALA A 250 -1.56 -20.03 6.45
C ALA A 250 -2.97 -20.05 7.07
N ALA A 251 -4.01 -19.90 6.23
CA ALA A 251 -5.41 -19.98 6.67
C ALA A 251 -5.76 -21.36 7.23
N VAL A 252 -5.33 -22.43 6.58
CA VAL A 252 -5.57 -23.80 7.03
C VAL A 252 -4.83 -24.10 8.34
N GLU A 253 -3.59 -23.64 8.50
CA GLU A 253 -2.87 -23.76 9.79
C GLU A 253 -3.62 -23.11 10.95
N ILE A 254 -4.24 -21.93 10.71
CA ILE A 254 -5.10 -21.26 11.70
C ILE A 254 -6.37 -22.09 11.94
N LEU A 255 -7.08 -22.47 10.90
CA LEU A 255 -8.32 -23.26 11.03
C LEU A 255 -8.10 -24.54 11.83
N LEU A 256 -6.97 -25.22 11.65
CA LEU A 256 -6.61 -26.45 12.35
C LEU A 256 -6.01 -26.20 13.76
N GLY A 257 -5.81 -24.95 14.16
CA GLY A 257 -5.23 -24.59 15.45
C GLY A 257 -3.71 -24.80 15.57
N LYS A 258 -3.01 -25.00 14.45
CA LYS A 258 -1.54 -25.04 14.41
C LYS A 258 -0.91 -23.66 14.64
N LYS A 259 -1.65 -22.61 14.30
CA LYS A 259 -1.34 -21.19 14.56
C LYS A 259 -2.52 -20.54 15.27
N ASN A 260 -2.23 -19.60 16.17
CA ASN A 260 -3.25 -18.78 16.81
C ASN A 260 -3.35 -17.44 16.04
N PRO A 261 -4.55 -17.01 15.60
CA PRO A 261 -4.70 -15.71 14.92
C PRO A 261 -4.32 -14.58 15.87
N SER A 262 -3.58 -13.60 15.35
CA SER A 262 -3.14 -12.43 16.08
C SER A 262 -3.17 -11.16 15.22
N GLY A 263 -3.73 -11.23 14.04
CA GLY A 263 -3.93 -10.09 13.15
C GLY A 263 -4.99 -9.13 13.69
N LYS A 264 -4.85 -7.85 13.38
CA LYS A 264 -5.81 -6.79 13.69
C LYS A 264 -6.11 -5.99 12.44
N LEU A 265 -7.36 -5.57 12.27
CA LEU A 265 -7.78 -4.74 11.14
C LEU A 265 -7.03 -3.40 11.16
N THR A 266 -6.66 -2.93 9.99
CA THR A 266 -6.03 -1.63 9.78
C THR A 266 -6.95 -0.64 9.06
N ASP A 267 -8.21 -1.05 8.91
CA ASP A 267 -9.29 -0.28 8.30
C ASP A 267 -10.59 -0.46 9.08
N THR A 268 -11.47 0.52 9.00
CA THR A 268 -12.82 0.48 9.58
C THR A 268 -13.79 -0.14 8.59
N PHE A 269 -14.50 -1.18 8.98
CA PHE A 269 -15.50 -1.84 8.15
C PHE A 269 -16.90 -1.33 8.51
N ALA A 270 -17.49 -0.52 7.64
CA ALA A 270 -18.85 -0.01 7.78
C ALA A 270 -19.88 -0.92 7.12
N ARG A 271 -21.17 -0.71 7.45
CA ARG A 271 -22.30 -1.55 6.96
C ARG A 271 -22.52 -1.40 5.46
N ARG A 272 -22.33 -0.20 4.94
CA ARG A 272 -22.65 0.12 3.55
C ARG A 272 -21.56 0.98 2.97
N LEU A 273 -21.41 0.91 1.66
CA LEU A 273 -20.46 1.75 0.95
C LEU A 273 -20.77 3.25 1.11
N GLU A 274 -22.06 3.60 1.18
CA GLU A 274 -22.55 4.97 1.39
C GLU A 274 -22.26 5.53 2.80
N ASP A 275 -21.88 4.69 3.75
CA ASP A 275 -21.51 5.15 5.08
C ASP A 275 -20.12 5.79 5.12
N TYR A 276 -19.28 5.55 4.10
CA TYR A 276 -17.97 6.18 3.97
C TYR A 276 -18.08 7.58 3.37
N PRO A 277 -17.48 8.61 4.01
CA PRO A 277 -17.60 9.99 3.54
C PRO A 277 -17.01 10.21 2.15
N SER A 278 -16.02 9.41 1.77
CA SER A 278 -15.38 9.48 0.46
C SER A 278 -16.29 9.05 -0.70
N THR A 279 -17.32 8.24 -0.44
CA THR A 279 -18.21 7.70 -1.49
C THR A 279 -18.96 8.81 -2.23
N ASP A 280 -19.30 9.88 -1.53
CA ASP A 280 -20.05 11.00 -2.12
C ASP A 280 -19.26 11.73 -3.22
N THR A 281 -17.94 11.78 -3.12
CA THR A 281 -17.09 12.54 -4.05
C THR A 281 -16.24 11.67 -4.96
N PHE A 282 -16.18 10.35 -4.76
CA PHE A 282 -15.25 9.47 -5.45
C PHE A 282 -15.46 9.44 -6.98
N HIS A 283 -16.71 9.49 -7.43
CA HIS A 283 -17.10 9.46 -8.83
C HIS A 283 -17.88 10.70 -9.29
N ASP A 284 -17.87 11.82 -8.54
CA ASP A 284 -18.64 13.01 -8.87
C ASP A 284 -18.31 13.60 -10.24
N PHE A 285 -17.03 13.58 -10.62
CA PHE A 285 -16.59 14.00 -11.95
C PHE A 285 -15.29 13.32 -12.39
N ALA A 286 -15.13 13.19 -13.73
CA ALA A 286 -13.99 12.48 -14.30
C ALA A 286 -12.65 13.21 -14.08
N GLY A 287 -12.66 14.53 -13.97
CA GLY A 287 -11.46 15.37 -13.89
C GLY A 287 -10.84 15.48 -12.50
N GLY A 288 -11.42 14.88 -11.46
CA GLY A 288 -10.82 14.98 -10.13
C GLY A 288 -11.67 14.41 -9.01
N VAL A 289 -11.19 14.57 -7.79
CA VAL A 289 -11.85 14.16 -6.56
C VAL A 289 -11.65 15.24 -5.51
N GLU A 290 -12.74 15.79 -4.98
CA GLU A 290 -12.66 16.65 -3.81
C GLU A 290 -12.53 15.83 -2.53
N TYR A 291 -11.54 16.12 -1.71
CA TYR A 291 -11.32 15.50 -0.41
C TYR A 291 -12.09 16.27 0.67
N GLN A 292 -13.43 16.30 0.52
CA GLN A 292 -14.33 17.03 1.39
C GLN A 292 -14.41 16.45 2.80
N ASP A 293 -14.05 15.18 2.96
CA ASP A 293 -13.87 14.47 4.22
C ASP A 293 -12.73 15.04 5.08
N ASP A 294 -11.84 15.81 4.47
CA ASP A 294 -10.74 16.51 5.12
C ASP A 294 -9.87 15.56 5.98
N ILE A 295 -9.72 15.81 7.27
CA ILE A 295 -8.97 14.96 8.20
C ILE A 295 -9.77 13.76 8.73
N PHE A 296 -11.05 13.67 8.38
CA PHE A 296 -11.95 12.62 8.89
C PHE A 296 -11.97 11.42 7.94
N VAL A 297 -10.90 10.63 7.96
CA VAL A 297 -10.73 9.40 7.17
C VAL A 297 -10.81 8.19 8.09
N GLY A 298 -11.51 7.12 7.67
CA GLY A 298 -11.61 5.88 8.41
C GLY A 298 -12.17 6.07 9.83
N TYR A 299 -11.54 5.45 10.84
CA TYR A 299 -12.01 5.54 12.23
C TYR A 299 -12.05 6.97 12.74
N ARG A 300 -11.22 7.90 12.24
CA ARG A 300 -11.29 9.32 12.61
C ARG A 300 -12.64 9.91 12.26
N TYR A 301 -13.26 9.49 11.15
CA TYR A 301 -14.63 9.85 10.80
C TYR A 301 -15.65 9.16 11.69
N PHE A 302 -15.61 7.84 11.75
CA PHE A 302 -16.64 7.05 12.39
C PHE A 302 -16.72 7.26 13.92
N GLU A 303 -15.60 7.48 14.59
CA GLU A 303 -15.55 7.72 16.03
C GLU A 303 -15.81 9.20 16.41
N THR A 304 -15.84 10.11 15.42
CA THR A 304 -16.01 11.55 15.67
C THR A 304 -17.38 12.06 15.25
N ILE A 305 -17.80 11.78 14.01
CA ILE A 305 -19.00 12.40 13.45
C ILE A 305 -20.25 11.83 14.13
N PRO A 306 -21.18 12.72 14.60
CA PRO A 306 -22.39 12.28 15.31
C PRO A 306 -23.21 11.28 14.50
N GLY A 307 -23.60 10.17 15.14
CA GLY A 307 -24.43 9.11 14.54
C GLY A 307 -23.68 8.15 13.59
N LYS A 308 -22.40 8.37 13.30
CA LYS A 308 -21.63 7.50 12.39
C LYS A 308 -21.00 6.29 13.07
N LYS A 309 -20.86 6.33 14.39
CA LYS A 309 -20.36 5.19 15.18
C LYS A 309 -21.20 3.92 14.98
N ASP A 310 -22.50 4.06 14.81
CA ASP A 310 -23.43 2.94 14.65
C ASP A 310 -23.38 2.32 13.24
N CYS A 311 -22.76 2.99 12.28
CA CYS A 311 -22.53 2.45 10.94
C CYS A 311 -21.40 1.41 10.89
N VAL A 312 -20.55 1.31 11.93
CA VAL A 312 -19.38 0.42 11.93
C VAL A 312 -19.75 -0.99 12.37
N VAL A 313 -19.37 -1.96 11.57
CA VAL A 313 -19.48 -3.40 11.88
C VAL A 313 -18.25 -3.87 12.64
N TYR A 314 -17.06 -3.64 12.09
CA TYR A 314 -15.80 -3.97 12.74
C TYR A 314 -14.93 -2.71 12.83
N PRO A 315 -14.55 -2.29 14.04
CA PRO A 315 -13.77 -1.08 14.24
C PRO A 315 -12.30 -1.29 13.87
N PHE A 316 -11.61 -0.18 13.62
CA PHE A 316 -10.16 -0.14 13.47
C PHE A 316 -9.44 -0.82 14.65
N GLY A 317 -8.42 -1.61 14.36
CA GLY A 317 -7.64 -2.34 15.36
C GLY A 317 -8.30 -3.63 15.85
N TYR A 318 -9.49 -3.98 15.39
CA TYR A 318 -10.22 -5.16 15.85
C TYR A 318 -9.60 -6.48 15.34
N GLY A 319 -9.64 -7.50 16.18
CA GLY A 319 -9.28 -8.87 15.84
C GLY A 319 -9.31 -9.75 17.09
N LEU A 320 -9.85 -10.96 16.97
CA LEU A 320 -9.94 -11.96 18.02
C LEU A 320 -8.72 -12.90 18.00
N SER A 321 -8.60 -13.68 19.07
CA SER A 321 -7.61 -14.74 19.24
C SER A 321 -8.29 -15.99 19.78
N TYR A 322 -7.62 -17.16 19.72
CA TYR A 322 -8.06 -18.39 20.40
C TYR A 322 -7.74 -18.35 21.90
N THR A 323 -7.14 -17.29 22.38
CA THR A 323 -6.83 -17.06 23.79
C THR A 323 -7.23 -15.65 24.22
N ASP A 324 -7.29 -15.40 25.50
CA ASP A 324 -7.66 -14.10 26.07
C ASP A 324 -6.45 -13.41 26.68
N PHE A 325 -6.45 -12.07 26.64
CA PHE A 325 -5.39 -11.26 27.23
C PHE A 325 -5.96 -10.22 28.19
N ASP A 326 -5.32 -10.07 29.36
CA ASP A 326 -5.50 -8.90 30.21
C ASP A 326 -4.46 -7.83 29.84
N ILE A 327 -4.95 -6.62 29.61
CA ILE A 327 -4.14 -5.46 29.24
C ILE A 327 -4.31 -4.42 30.35
N SER A 328 -3.23 -4.08 31.04
CA SER A 328 -3.24 -3.15 32.15
C SER A 328 -2.07 -2.16 32.08
N LEU A 329 -2.34 -0.89 32.39
CA LEU A 329 -1.31 0.15 32.47
C LEU A 329 -0.45 -0.10 33.69
N ALA A 330 0.85 -0.27 33.50
CA ALA A 330 1.84 -0.44 34.56
C ALA A 330 2.54 0.88 34.93
N GLY A 331 2.59 1.84 34.02
CA GLY A 331 3.17 3.15 34.26
C GLY A 331 3.02 4.09 33.09
N GLN A 332 3.03 5.37 33.40
CA GLN A 332 3.11 6.48 32.45
C GLN A 332 4.20 7.42 32.90
N ASN A 333 5.15 7.72 32.03
CA ASN A 333 6.29 8.58 32.33
C ASN A 333 6.41 9.71 31.30
N ASP A 334 6.40 10.94 31.80
CA ASP A 334 6.67 12.12 30.99
C ASP A 334 8.17 12.32 30.83
N GLY A 335 8.72 11.97 29.68
CA GLY A 335 10.14 12.03 29.32
C GLY A 335 10.57 13.32 28.62
N GLY A 336 9.85 14.42 28.79
CA GLY A 336 10.19 15.71 28.17
C GLY A 336 9.51 15.90 26.81
N ASP A 337 10.07 15.38 25.73
CA ASP A 337 9.53 15.47 24.35
C ASP A 337 8.50 14.39 24.05
N LYS A 338 8.50 13.29 24.79
CA LYS A 338 7.59 12.16 24.64
C LYS A 338 7.03 11.67 25.95
N ILE A 339 5.91 10.97 25.87
CA ILE A 339 5.28 10.28 26.99
C ILE A 339 5.38 8.79 26.73
N ALA A 340 6.05 8.06 27.63
CA ALA A 340 6.21 6.61 27.56
C ALA A 340 5.14 5.92 28.41
N PHE A 341 4.44 4.97 27.80
CA PHE A 341 3.43 4.14 28.45
C PHE A 341 3.96 2.71 28.57
N THR A 342 4.10 2.24 29.80
CA THR A 342 4.43 0.83 30.06
C THR A 342 3.14 0.07 30.30
N VAL A 343 2.85 -0.88 29.42
CA VAL A 343 1.63 -1.70 29.47
C VAL A 343 2.00 -3.14 29.72
N LYS A 344 1.39 -3.74 30.75
CA LYS A 344 1.49 -5.17 31.03
C LYS A 344 0.44 -5.92 30.25
N VAL A 345 0.85 -6.96 29.54
CA VAL A 345 -0.04 -7.89 28.84
C VAL A 345 0.15 -9.27 29.43
N THR A 346 -0.95 -9.91 29.84
CA THR A 346 -0.96 -11.27 30.41
C THR A 346 -1.88 -12.16 29.59
N ASN A 347 -1.38 -13.29 29.11
CA ASN A 347 -2.22 -14.31 28.50
C ASN A 347 -3.03 -15.02 29.59
N THR A 348 -4.32 -14.76 29.64
CA THR A 348 -5.25 -15.31 30.64
C THR A 348 -6.00 -16.54 30.12
N GLY A 349 -5.85 -16.88 28.86
CA GLY A 349 -6.50 -18.01 28.23
C GLY A 349 -5.68 -19.30 28.29
N LYS A 350 -5.94 -20.21 27.35
CA LYS A 350 -5.42 -21.60 27.37
C LYS A 350 -4.45 -21.93 26.24
N VAL A 351 -4.26 -21.04 25.29
CA VAL A 351 -3.43 -21.23 24.11
C VAL A 351 -2.37 -20.15 24.06
N ALA A 352 -1.18 -20.47 23.61
CA ALA A 352 -0.14 -19.45 23.37
C ALA A 352 -0.58 -18.48 22.27
N GLY A 353 -0.25 -17.20 22.41
CA GLY A 353 -0.66 -16.18 21.45
C GLY A 353 0.04 -14.85 21.61
N LYS A 354 -0.19 -13.97 20.64
CA LYS A 354 0.31 -12.59 20.62
C LYS A 354 -0.85 -11.62 20.69
N GLU A 355 -0.62 -10.44 21.29
CA GLU A 355 -1.59 -9.35 21.33
C GLU A 355 -0.94 -8.04 20.86
N VAL A 356 -1.77 -7.11 20.37
CA VAL A 356 -1.35 -5.77 19.98
C VAL A 356 -1.84 -4.74 20.98
N VAL A 357 -0.93 -4.08 21.66
CA VAL A 357 -1.25 -2.90 22.48
C VAL A 357 -1.33 -1.69 21.56
N GLN A 358 -2.46 -1.00 21.58
CA GLN A 358 -2.75 0.20 20.80
C GLN A 358 -2.96 1.36 21.79
N LEU A 359 -2.24 2.45 21.55
CA LEU A 359 -2.38 3.69 22.31
C LEU A 359 -3.05 4.74 21.45
N TYR A 360 -4.10 5.32 21.98
CA TYR A 360 -4.83 6.42 21.35
C TYR A 360 -4.77 7.66 22.21
N TYR A 361 -4.97 8.82 21.60
CA TYR A 361 -5.19 10.06 22.32
C TYR A 361 -6.41 10.81 21.79
N SER A 362 -6.98 11.63 22.66
CA SER A 362 -8.03 12.61 22.34
C SER A 362 -7.48 13.99 22.67
N ALA A 363 -7.46 14.87 21.67
CA ALA A 363 -7.04 16.25 21.87
C ALA A 363 -8.21 17.08 22.45
N PRO A 364 -7.93 18.18 23.19
CA PRO A 364 -8.98 19.03 23.74
C PRO A 364 -9.75 19.78 22.64
N ASP A 365 -11.01 20.08 22.92
CA ASP A 365 -11.77 20.99 22.10
C ASP A 365 -11.11 22.38 22.05
N GLY A 366 -11.15 23.03 20.89
CA GLY A 366 -10.49 24.30 20.69
C GLY A 366 -11.01 25.05 19.45
N LYS A 367 -10.16 25.89 18.88
CA LYS A 367 -10.50 26.61 17.66
C LYS A 367 -10.41 25.73 16.41
N LEU A 368 -9.56 24.70 16.44
CA LEU A 368 -9.40 23.74 15.38
C LEU A 368 -10.31 22.55 15.64
N THR A 369 -11.07 22.13 14.63
CA THR A 369 -11.81 20.87 14.67
C THR A 369 -10.85 19.68 14.73
N LYS A 370 -11.15 18.62 15.45
CA LYS A 370 -10.25 17.47 15.66
C LYS A 370 -11.02 16.16 15.69
N PRO A 371 -10.38 15.03 15.31
CA PRO A 371 -10.94 13.72 15.58
C PRO A 371 -10.98 13.42 17.08
N ASN A 372 -12.03 12.70 17.52
CA ASN A 372 -12.16 12.29 18.92
C ASN A 372 -11.09 11.30 19.38
N MET A 373 -10.63 10.45 18.45
CA MET A 373 -9.62 9.42 18.71
C MET A 373 -8.56 9.42 17.61
N ILE A 374 -7.30 9.43 18.00
CA ILE A 374 -6.15 9.36 17.08
C ILE A 374 -5.18 8.32 17.61
N LEU A 375 -4.73 7.38 16.78
CA LEU A 375 -3.69 6.42 17.13
C LEU A 375 -2.37 7.17 17.35
N GLY A 376 -1.81 7.05 18.55
CA GLY A 376 -0.55 7.70 18.94
C GLY A 376 0.64 6.73 18.95
N GLY A 377 0.38 5.42 18.97
CA GLY A 377 1.43 4.40 18.95
C GLY A 377 0.88 3.00 19.16
N PHE A 378 1.68 2.01 18.85
CA PHE A 378 1.33 0.60 19.04
C PHE A 378 2.55 -0.28 19.28
N ARG A 379 2.32 -1.47 19.85
CA ARG A 379 3.35 -2.50 19.99
C ARG A 379 2.73 -3.89 20.03
N LYS A 380 3.26 -4.83 19.25
CA LYS A 380 2.88 -6.24 19.34
C LYS A 380 3.74 -6.96 20.39
N THR A 381 3.13 -7.85 21.18
CA THR A 381 3.86 -8.68 22.16
C THR A 381 4.64 -9.79 21.46
N PRO A 382 5.66 -10.35 22.10
CA PRO A 382 6.12 -11.69 21.76
C PRO A 382 4.97 -12.70 21.99
N GLU A 383 5.16 -13.95 21.54
CA GLU A 383 4.21 -15.01 21.86
C GLU A 383 4.25 -15.32 23.36
N LEU A 384 3.08 -15.24 24.00
CA LEU A 384 2.93 -15.49 25.42
C LEU A 384 2.21 -16.83 25.65
N LYS A 385 2.79 -17.71 26.45
CA LYS A 385 2.15 -18.96 26.90
C LYS A 385 1.02 -18.66 27.90
N PRO A 386 0.08 -19.60 28.13
CA PRO A 386 -0.93 -19.46 29.16
C PRO A 386 -0.33 -19.06 30.52
N GLY A 387 -0.85 -17.98 31.11
CA GLY A 387 -0.37 -17.40 32.37
C GLY A 387 0.90 -16.53 32.26
N GLU A 388 1.55 -16.48 31.08
CA GLU A 388 2.74 -15.65 30.88
C GLU A 388 2.38 -14.17 30.70
N SER A 389 3.25 -13.29 31.15
CA SER A 389 3.09 -11.84 31.02
C SER A 389 4.35 -11.22 30.43
N CYS A 390 4.17 -10.12 29.69
CA CYS A 390 5.25 -9.25 29.29
C CYS A 390 4.90 -7.78 29.55
N PHE A 391 5.91 -6.93 29.50
CA PHE A 391 5.73 -5.48 29.46
C PHE A 391 6.12 -4.97 28.09
N VAL A 392 5.28 -4.12 27.50
CA VAL A 392 5.58 -3.39 26.27
C VAL A 392 5.59 -1.91 26.57
N VAL A 393 6.50 -1.18 25.93
CA VAL A 393 6.58 0.28 26.03
C VAL A 393 6.13 0.88 24.71
N VAL A 394 5.20 1.83 24.79
CA VAL A 394 4.73 2.60 23.64
C VAL A 394 4.92 4.08 23.95
N ASP A 395 5.57 4.78 23.04
CA ASP A 395 5.85 6.22 23.18
C ASP A 395 4.88 7.04 22.33
N ILE A 396 4.41 8.17 22.86
CA ILE A 396 3.73 9.22 22.09
C ILE A 396 4.58 10.48 22.14
N VAL A 397 4.98 10.99 20.97
CA VAL A 397 5.72 12.24 20.86
C VAL A 397 4.77 13.41 21.02
N LYS A 398 5.03 14.31 21.98
CA LYS A 398 4.11 15.41 22.33
C LYS A 398 3.78 16.32 21.15
N ASN A 399 4.80 16.72 20.39
CA ASN A 399 4.61 17.61 19.25
C ASN A 399 3.85 16.96 18.07
N GLU A 400 3.86 15.62 17.98
CA GLU A 400 3.08 14.88 16.97
C GLU A 400 1.57 14.88 17.25
N MET A 401 1.15 15.31 18.46
CA MET A 401 -0.26 15.52 18.79
C MET A 401 -0.80 16.90 18.34
N ALA A 402 0.04 17.74 17.73
CA ALA A 402 -0.36 19.04 17.19
C ALA A 402 -1.28 18.88 15.98
N SER A 403 -2.20 19.82 15.81
CA SER A 403 -3.04 19.95 14.61
C SER A 403 -2.48 21.03 13.70
N TYR A 404 -2.62 20.88 12.39
CA TYR A 404 -2.18 21.89 11.43
C TYR A 404 -3.26 22.94 11.18
N ASP A 405 -2.92 24.20 11.32
CA ASP A 405 -3.81 25.35 11.08
C ASP A 405 -3.53 25.99 9.72
N ASP A 406 -4.23 25.52 8.69
CA ASP A 406 -4.11 26.05 7.33
C ASP A 406 -4.86 27.36 7.09
N GLU A 407 -5.88 27.67 7.92
CA GLU A 407 -6.74 28.84 7.76
C GLU A 407 -6.36 30.01 8.65
N GLY A 408 -5.61 29.80 9.75
CA GLY A 408 -5.21 30.85 10.70
C GLY A 408 -6.22 31.07 11.81
N ALA A 409 -6.95 30.07 12.23
CA ALA A 409 -7.83 30.15 13.39
C ALA A 409 -7.04 30.45 14.68
N VAL A 410 -5.83 29.94 14.78
CA VAL A 410 -4.84 30.25 15.81
C VAL A 410 -3.63 30.93 15.19
N LYS A 411 -2.96 30.29 14.23
CA LYS A 411 -1.81 30.78 13.51
C LYS A 411 -1.69 30.10 12.16
N LYS A 412 -1.91 30.83 11.07
CA LYS A 412 -1.87 30.29 9.70
C LYS A 412 -0.55 29.56 9.41
N SER A 413 -0.66 28.46 8.75
CA SER A 413 0.43 27.57 8.30
C SER A 413 1.33 27.09 9.45
N ALA A 414 0.71 26.69 10.56
CA ALA A 414 1.45 26.26 11.75
C ALA A 414 0.89 24.98 12.36
N TRP A 415 1.77 24.15 12.90
CA TRP A 415 1.39 23.08 13.81
C TRP A 415 1.15 23.64 15.21
N VAL A 416 0.00 23.35 15.78
CA VAL A 416 -0.49 23.95 17.02
C VAL A 416 -0.91 22.89 18.03
N LEU A 417 -0.38 22.99 19.24
CA LEU A 417 -0.92 22.32 20.43
C LEU A 417 -1.85 23.31 21.13
N GLU A 418 -3.16 23.05 21.11
CA GLU A 418 -4.12 23.92 21.78
C GLU A 418 -4.15 23.66 23.29
N LYS A 419 -4.46 24.71 24.05
CA LYS A 419 -4.64 24.65 25.52
C LYS A 419 -5.69 23.61 25.89
N GLY A 420 -5.42 22.80 26.91
CA GLY A 420 -6.33 21.80 27.47
C GLY A 420 -5.64 20.47 27.74
N ASP A 421 -6.44 19.49 28.07
CA ASP A 421 -5.98 18.16 28.46
C ASP A 421 -6.05 17.18 27.28
N TYR A 422 -4.90 16.69 26.86
CA TYR A 422 -4.77 15.58 25.92
C TYR A 422 -4.91 14.28 26.72
N LYS A 423 -6.00 13.55 26.51
CA LYS A 423 -6.30 12.30 27.21
C LYS A 423 -5.75 11.12 26.45
N PHE A 424 -5.33 10.08 27.17
CA PHE A 424 -4.75 8.87 26.58
C PHE A 424 -5.57 7.64 26.89
N PHE A 425 -5.59 6.71 25.93
CA PHE A 425 -6.34 5.47 26.05
C PHE A 425 -5.45 4.31 25.58
N TYR A 426 -5.52 3.17 26.25
CA TYR A 426 -4.78 1.97 25.91
C TYR A 426 -5.71 0.76 25.79
N GLY A 427 -5.43 -0.11 24.86
CA GLY A 427 -6.26 -1.30 24.62
C GLY A 427 -5.79 -2.09 23.40
N ASN A 428 -6.71 -2.79 22.72
CA ASN A 428 -6.41 -3.61 21.56
C ASN A 428 -7.32 -3.35 20.34
N SER A 429 -8.12 -2.30 20.38
CA SER A 429 -8.82 -1.70 19.24
C SER A 429 -9.30 -0.30 19.62
N VAL A 430 -9.69 0.53 18.65
CA VAL A 430 -10.18 1.90 18.93
C VAL A 430 -11.41 1.93 19.85
N ARG A 431 -12.17 0.83 19.95
CA ARG A 431 -13.36 0.71 20.81
C ARG A 431 -13.15 -0.11 22.07
N ASN A 432 -12.09 -0.90 22.13
CA ASN A 432 -11.76 -1.67 23.33
C ASN A 432 -10.53 -1.06 24.01
N VAL A 433 -10.76 0.10 24.63
CA VAL A 433 -9.73 0.91 25.30
C VAL A 433 -10.17 1.32 26.70
N LYS A 434 -9.19 1.58 27.54
CA LYS A 434 -9.33 2.15 28.90
C LYS A 434 -8.56 3.47 28.93
N GLU A 435 -9.12 4.50 29.57
CA GLU A 435 -8.44 5.78 29.81
C GLU A 435 -7.30 5.57 30.83
N THR A 436 -6.16 6.23 30.62
CA THR A 436 -5.00 6.13 31.55
C THR A 436 -5.23 6.90 32.87
N GLY A 437 -6.13 7.89 32.85
CA GLY A 437 -6.45 8.74 34.00
C GLY A 437 -5.45 9.88 34.24
N THR A 438 -4.34 9.94 33.52
CA THR A 438 -3.36 11.02 33.61
C THR A 438 -3.19 11.69 32.24
N PRO A 439 -3.80 12.85 32.01
CA PRO A 439 -3.67 13.58 30.75
C PRO A 439 -2.33 14.31 30.64
N PHE A 440 -1.99 14.70 29.42
CA PHE A 440 -0.98 15.71 29.17
C PHE A 440 -1.63 17.08 29.07
N SER A 441 -1.40 17.92 30.07
CA SER A 441 -2.00 19.26 30.16
C SER A 441 -1.14 20.29 29.45
N VAL A 442 -1.72 20.97 28.46
CA VAL A 442 -1.13 22.13 27.78
C VAL A 442 -1.71 23.39 28.39
N PRO A 443 -0.93 24.16 29.17
CA PRO A 443 -1.46 25.28 29.95
C PRO A 443 -1.89 26.49 29.10
N GLU A 444 -1.26 26.65 27.95
CA GLU A 444 -1.58 27.69 26.96
C GLU A 444 -1.36 27.16 25.54
N THR A 445 -2.12 27.69 24.58
CA THR A 445 -1.98 27.32 23.17
C THR A 445 -0.61 27.69 22.65
N LYS A 446 0.08 26.72 22.02
CA LYS A 446 1.50 26.82 21.61
C LYS A 446 1.62 26.48 20.12
N VAL A 447 2.31 27.32 19.38
CA VAL A 447 2.82 27.00 18.04
C VAL A 447 4.08 26.14 18.21
N VAL A 448 4.03 24.89 17.76
CA VAL A 448 5.18 23.98 17.84
C VAL A 448 6.08 24.05 16.63
N LEU A 449 5.51 24.41 15.45
CA LEU A 449 6.27 24.59 14.23
C LEU A 449 5.54 25.58 13.32
N GLN A 450 6.19 26.65 12.92
CA GLN A 450 5.70 27.61 11.92
C GLN A 450 6.24 27.22 10.55
N LEU A 451 5.35 27.06 9.59
CA LEU A 451 5.66 26.78 8.18
C LEU A 451 5.15 27.91 7.27
N THR A 452 5.15 27.70 5.98
CA THR A 452 4.55 28.55 4.96
C THR A 452 3.46 27.80 4.23
N GLU A 453 2.46 28.53 3.70
CA GLU A 453 1.35 27.94 2.94
C GLU A 453 1.88 27.19 1.72
N GLN A 454 1.47 25.94 1.58
CA GLN A 454 1.78 25.06 0.43
C GLN A 454 0.49 24.39 -0.07
N LEU A 455 0.50 23.90 -1.30
CA LEU A 455 -0.61 23.10 -1.87
C LEU A 455 -1.99 23.79 -1.74
N LYS A 456 -2.11 25.06 -2.00
CA LYS A 456 -3.35 25.83 -1.84
C LYS A 456 -4.51 25.24 -2.65
N PRO A 457 -5.63 24.76 -2.03
CA PRO A 457 -6.75 24.15 -2.73
C PRO A 457 -7.70 25.20 -3.30
N ARG A 458 -7.51 25.61 -4.54
CA ARG A 458 -8.35 26.66 -5.16
C ARG A 458 -9.77 26.19 -5.53
N LYS A 459 -9.97 24.88 -5.72
CA LYS A 459 -11.25 24.29 -6.17
C LYS A 459 -11.97 23.45 -5.12
N LEU A 460 -11.46 23.34 -3.90
CA LEU A 460 -12.16 22.65 -2.82
C LEU A 460 -13.40 23.46 -2.41
N THR A 461 -14.59 22.90 -2.59
CA THR A 461 -15.86 23.63 -2.39
C THR A 461 -16.28 23.66 -0.93
N LYS A 462 -16.00 22.60 -0.18
CA LYS A 462 -16.36 22.48 1.23
C LYS A 462 -15.46 21.51 1.96
N ARG A 463 -15.46 21.58 3.28
CA ARG A 463 -14.75 20.64 4.16
C ARG A 463 -15.59 20.22 5.35
N LEU A 464 -15.49 18.97 5.76
CA LEU A 464 -16.22 18.40 6.88
C LEU A 464 -15.65 18.92 8.21
N LEU A 465 -16.54 19.17 9.17
CA LEU A 465 -16.22 19.53 10.54
C LEU A 465 -16.61 18.40 11.52
N ALA A 466 -16.06 18.40 12.73
CA ALA A 466 -16.28 17.34 13.73
C ALA A 466 -17.76 17.19 14.17
N ASP A 467 -18.57 18.24 14.02
CA ASP A 467 -20.02 18.22 14.31
C ASP A 467 -20.85 17.58 13.18
N GLY A 468 -20.20 17.15 12.08
CA GLY A 468 -20.85 16.57 10.90
C GLY A 468 -21.38 17.59 9.89
N THR A 469 -21.19 18.88 10.13
CA THR A 469 -21.52 19.92 9.16
C THR A 469 -20.39 20.18 8.17
N TYR A 470 -20.70 20.87 7.07
CA TYR A 470 -19.70 21.26 6.08
C TYR A 470 -19.50 22.78 6.10
N LYS A 471 -18.24 23.19 6.22
CA LYS A 471 -17.83 24.56 5.97
C LYS A 471 -17.67 24.77 4.46
N THR A 472 -18.41 25.74 3.89
CA THR A 472 -18.23 26.17 2.50
C THR A 472 -16.96 26.99 2.35
N LEU A 473 -16.21 26.76 1.28
CA LEU A 473 -14.96 27.44 0.97
C LEU A 473 -15.11 28.30 -0.29
N GLU A 474 -14.35 29.40 -0.34
CA GLU A 474 -14.25 30.21 -1.54
C GLU A 474 -13.35 29.51 -2.56
N THR A 475 -13.81 29.45 -3.81
CA THR A 475 -13.07 28.83 -4.90
C THR A 475 -12.52 29.86 -5.88
N SER A 476 -11.43 29.51 -6.57
CA SER A 476 -10.83 30.28 -7.65
C SER A 476 -10.23 29.35 -8.70
N GLU A 477 -9.96 29.88 -9.90
CA GLU A 477 -9.31 29.08 -10.94
C GLU A 477 -7.80 28.93 -10.68
N TYR A 478 -7.26 27.78 -11.12
CA TYR A 478 -5.81 27.58 -11.20
C TYR A 478 -5.22 28.36 -12.37
N GLU A 479 -3.96 28.69 -12.27
CA GLU A 479 -3.21 29.20 -13.42
C GLU A 479 -3.17 28.15 -14.52
N LYS A 480 -3.55 28.54 -15.73
CA LYS A 480 -3.53 27.62 -16.86
C LYS A 480 -2.10 27.39 -17.33
N ILE A 481 -1.65 26.14 -17.28
CA ILE A 481 -0.39 25.73 -17.86
C ILE A 481 -0.62 25.30 -19.31
N GLU A 482 -0.12 26.09 -20.27
CA GLU A 482 -0.12 25.68 -21.67
C GLU A 482 0.95 24.61 -21.90
N ARG A 483 0.52 23.47 -22.43
CA ARG A 483 1.39 22.31 -22.69
C ARG A 483 1.47 22.02 -24.19
N PRO A 484 2.62 21.55 -24.68
CA PRO A 484 2.72 20.99 -26.01
C PRO A 484 1.72 19.87 -26.25
N GLU A 485 1.24 19.72 -27.51
CA GLU A 485 0.20 18.76 -27.87
C GLU A 485 0.58 17.31 -27.49
N ILE A 486 1.87 16.97 -27.55
CA ILE A 486 2.39 15.67 -27.16
C ILE A 486 2.05 15.28 -25.71
N PHE A 487 1.88 16.24 -24.81
CA PHE A 487 1.50 16.00 -23.42
C PHE A 487 -0.01 16.07 -23.17
N LYS A 488 -0.80 16.39 -24.22
CA LYS A 488 -2.27 16.43 -24.13
C LYS A 488 -2.93 15.15 -24.58
N LYS A 489 -2.22 14.30 -25.35
CA LYS A 489 -2.77 13.05 -25.93
C LYS A 489 -2.01 11.82 -25.41
N ALA A 490 -2.73 10.92 -24.78
CA ALA A 490 -2.21 9.66 -24.25
C ALA A 490 -1.52 8.78 -25.30
N GLU A 491 -2.17 8.61 -26.44
CA GLU A 491 -1.76 7.71 -27.52
C GLU A 491 -0.36 7.98 -28.07
N VAL A 492 0.11 9.23 -27.96
CA VAL A 492 1.42 9.63 -28.50
C VAL A 492 2.56 9.28 -27.55
N LEU A 493 2.30 9.18 -26.24
CA LEU A 493 3.34 8.95 -25.21
C LEU A 493 3.58 7.47 -24.95
N GLU A 494 2.59 6.63 -25.10
CA GLU A 494 2.66 5.20 -24.75
C GLU A 494 3.22 4.33 -25.89
N GLY A 495 3.09 4.73 -27.15
CA GLY A 495 3.63 4.00 -28.32
C GLY A 495 4.99 4.49 -28.81
N VAL A 496 5.50 5.60 -28.30
CA VAL A 496 6.73 6.23 -28.77
C VAL A 496 7.67 6.43 -27.60
N ILE A 497 8.84 5.83 -27.67
CA ILE A 497 9.94 6.12 -26.75
C ILE A 497 10.75 7.28 -27.36
N PRO A 498 10.41 8.56 -27.08
CA PRO A 498 11.02 9.70 -27.78
C PRO A 498 12.51 9.83 -27.52
N SER A 499 12.93 9.40 -26.32
CA SER A 499 14.35 9.43 -25.88
C SER A 499 15.26 8.50 -26.69
N VAL A 500 14.70 7.61 -27.52
CA VAL A 500 15.47 6.71 -28.39
C VAL A 500 15.64 7.32 -29.78
N ARG A 501 14.90 8.38 -30.12
CA ARG A 501 14.96 9.03 -31.42
C ARG A 501 15.86 10.25 -31.35
N GLY A 502 17.06 10.15 -31.89
CA GLY A 502 17.93 11.27 -32.19
C GLY A 502 19.20 11.38 -31.34
N LEU A 503 19.26 10.80 -30.14
CA LEU A 503 20.53 10.70 -29.44
C LEU A 503 21.21 9.37 -29.71
N PRO A 504 22.55 9.37 -29.87
CA PRO A 504 23.28 8.12 -30.03
C PRO A 504 23.06 7.24 -28.79
N HIS A 505 22.63 6.01 -29.04
CA HIS A 505 22.47 5.02 -28.00
C HIS A 505 23.84 4.82 -27.32
N LYS A 506 23.96 5.12 -26.04
CA LYS A 506 25.20 4.89 -25.31
C LYS A 506 25.44 3.39 -25.24
N SER A 507 26.43 2.89 -25.98
CA SER A 507 26.75 1.46 -26.04
C SER A 507 27.20 0.95 -24.67
N MET A 508 26.69 -0.20 -24.25
CA MET A 508 27.22 -0.90 -23.07
C MET A 508 28.42 -1.81 -23.37
N VAL A 509 28.87 -1.86 -24.62
CA VAL A 509 29.98 -2.73 -25.07
C VAL A 509 31.11 -1.99 -25.77
N GLN A 510 30.93 -0.73 -26.11
CA GLN A 510 31.93 0.06 -26.77
C GLN A 510 32.03 1.45 -26.15
N ARG A 511 33.21 1.79 -25.64
CA ARG A 511 33.51 3.14 -25.14
C ARG A 511 33.65 4.11 -26.32
N LEU A 512 32.94 5.21 -26.27
CA LEU A 512 33.04 6.31 -27.24
C LEU A 512 34.09 7.33 -26.82
N HIS A 513 34.33 7.45 -25.53
CA HIS A 513 35.29 8.37 -24.91
C HIS A 513 36.20 7.58 -23.95
N ASN A 514 37.39 8.13 -23.68
CA ASN A 514 38.30 7.62 -22.66
C ASN A 514 38.43 8.66 -21.52
N PRO A 515 37.46 8.68 -20.59
CA PRO A 515 37.53 9.57 -19.44
C PRO A 515 38.69 9.19 -18.53
N THR A 516 39.20 10.19 -17.80
CA THR A 516 40.28 9.96 -16.84
C THR A 516 39.83 9.56 -15.46
N LYS A 517 38.53 9.68 -15.20
CA LYS A 517 37.88 9.37 -13.90
C LYS A 517 36.62 8.54 -14.14
N HIS A 518 36.49 7.48 -13.36
CA HIS A 518 35.36 6.56 -13.42
C HIS A 518 34.51 6.65 -12.14
N LEU A 519 33.26 6.24 -12.19
CA LEU A 519 32.38 6.29 -11.00
C LEU A 519 32.93 5.42 -9.86
N GLU A 520 33.61 4.31 -10.18
CA GLU A 520 34.28 3.46 -9.20
C GLU A 520 35.42 4.20 -8.45
N ASP A 521 36.10 5.16 -9.07
CA ASP A 521 37.12 5.98 -8.42
C ASP A 521 36.50 6.90 -7.35
N VAL A 522 35.27 7.38 -7.57
CA VAL A 522 34.53 8.14 -6.56
C VAL A 522 34.20 7.24 -5.37
N TYR A 523 33.70 6.03 -5.64
CA TYR A 523 33.39 5.06 -4.61
C TYR A 523 34.62 4.69 -3.77
N ASP A 524 35.77 4.51 -4.40
CA ASP A 524 37.03 4.18 -3.75
C ASP A 524 37.68 5.40 -3.03
N GLY A 525 37.07 6.59 -3.14
CA GLY A 525 37.58 7.83 -2.55
C GLY A 525 38.84 8.39 -3.22
N LYS A 526 39.16 7.95 -4.43
CA LYS A 526 40.32 8.45 -5.22
C LYS A 526 40.07 9.83 -5.81
N VAL A 527 38.80 10.12 -6.15
CA VAL A 527 38.33 11.40 -6.66
C VAL A 527 37.03 11.79 -5.96
N THR A 528 36.75 13.08 -5.91
CA THR A 528 35.47 13.58 -5.41
C THR A 528 34.38 13.43 -6.48
N LEU A 529 33.11 13.41 -6.06
CA LEU A 529 31.99 13.41 -7.00
C LEU A 529 31.97 14.67 -7.88
N ASP A 530 32.42 15.83 -7.35
CA ASP A 530 32.53 17.07 -8.10
C ASP A 530 33.56 16.98 -9.23
N GLU A 531 34.72 16.41 -8.93
CA GLU A 531 35.78 16.17 -9.93
C GLU A 531 35.36 15.18 -11.00
N PHE A 532 34.56 14.15 -10.62
CA PHE A 532 33.96 13.21 -11.57
C PHE A 532 32.94 13.92 -12.47
N MET A 533 32.01 14.65 -11.89
CA MET A 533 30.94 15.33 -12.62
C MET A 533 31.47 16.41 -13.56
N ALA A 534 32.61 17.06 -13.24
CA ALA A 534 33.21 18.11 -14.05
C ALA A 534 33.64 17.64 -15.46
N GLN A 535 33.79 16.33 -15.69
CA GLN A 535 34.13 15.77 -17.00
C GLN A 535 32.92 15.37 -17.85
N LEU A 536 31.70 15.32 -17.25
CA LEU A 536 30.48 14.97 -17.98
C LEU A 536 30.06 16.13 -18.89
N SER A 537 29.75 15.81 -20.15
CA SER A 537 29.15 16.79 -21.05
C SER A 537 27.72 17.12 -20.63
N THR A 538 27.15 18.20 -21.17
CA THR A 538 25.74 18.53 -20.97
C THR A 538 24.82 17.40 -21.46
N GLU A 539 25.16 16.80 -22.61
CA GLU A 539 24.46 15.67 -23.20
C GLU A 539 24.52 14.43 -22.30
N ASP A 540 25.69 14.13 -21.70
CA ASP A 540 25.80 13.03 -20.72
C ASP A 540 24.91 13.27 -19.51
N MET A 541 24.89 14.51 -19.02
CA MET A 541 24.09 14.88 -17.86
C MET A 541 22.57 14.76 -18.11
N VAL A 542 22.07 15.32 -19.22
CA VAL A 542 20.61 15.21 -19.51
C VAL A 542 20.20 13.79 -19.84
N TRP A 543 21.09 12.96 -20.40
CA TRP A 543 20.85 11.54 -20.63
C TRP A 543 20.62 10.77 -19.34
N LEU A 544 21.37 11.06 -18.27
CA LEU A 544 21.22 10.40 -16.97
C LEU A 544 19.91 10.73 -16.25
N LEU A 545 19.16 11.73 -16.68
CA LEU A 545 17.91 12.17 -16.05
C LEU A 545 16.65 11.50 -16.67
N GLY A 546 16.84 10.53 -17.55
CA GLY A 546 15.78 9.69 -18.11
C GLY A 546 15.96 8.22 -17.80
N GLY A 547 14.83 7.48 -17.74
CA GLY A 547 14.88 6.05 -17.63
C GLY A 547 15.62 5.41 -18.81
N GLN A 548 16.26 4.28 -18.57
CA GLN A 548 17.16 3.60 -19.52
C GLN A 548 16.56 2.28 -19.99
N PRO A 549 16.92 1.78 -21.18
CA PRO A 549 16.39 0.53 -21.72
C PRO A 549 16.53 -0.64 -20.76
N ASN A 550 15.55 -1.54 -20.78
CA ASN A 550 15.64 -2.80 -20.04
C ASN A 550 16.76 -3.69 -20.59
N THR A 551 17.73 -4.00 -19.77
CA THR A 551 18.84 -4.90 -20.08
C THR A 551 18.84 -6.17 -19.22
N GLY A 552 17.78 -6.37 -18.42
CA GLY A 552 17.66 -7.46 -17.46
C GLY A 552 16.42 -8.33 -17.65
N THR A 553 16.08 -9.06 -16.61
CA THR A 553 14.94 -9.98 -16.58
C THR A 553 13.68 -9.36 -15.96
N ALA A 554 13.82 -8.21 -15.29
CA ALA A 554 12.69 -7.47 -14.71
C ALA A 554 11.76 -6.93 -15.80
N ASN A 555 10.59 -6.48 -15.38
CA ASN A 555 9.56 -5.98 -16.31
C ASN A 555 9.70 -4.50 -16.66
N THR A 556 10.66 -3.77 -16.05
CA THR A 556 10.73 -2.31 -16.12
C THR A 556 12.06 -1.80 -16.72
N PHE A 557 12.36 -0.52 -16.51
CA PHE A 557 13.46 0.22 -17.10
C PHE A 557 14.57 0.46 -16.07
N GLY A 558 15.75 0.90 -16.53
CA GLY A 558 16.90 1.17 -15.67
C GLY A 558 17.12 2.67 -15.42
N ILE A 559 18.12 2.98 -14.60
CA ILE A 559 18.61 4.32 -14.29
C ILE A 559 20.13 4.34 -14.40
N GLY A 560 20.70 5.43 -14.92
CA GLY A 560 22.13 5.56 -15.13
C GLY A 560 22.52 5.31 -16.59
N ASN A 561 23.31 4.25 -16.86
CA ASN A 561 23.66 3.78 -18.19
C ASN A 561 24.58 4.73 -18.99
N ASN A 562 25.78 4.96 -18.51
CA ASN A 562 26.84 5.58 -19.31
C ASN A 562 28.15 4.81 -19.17
N PHE A 563 28.36 3.89 -20.13
CA PHE A 563 29.48 2.96 -20.11
C PHE A 563 30.85 3.65 -20.19
N ASP A 564 30.94 4.81 -20.82
CA ASP A 564 32.20 5.56 -20.92
C ASP A 564 32.77 5.89 -19.54
N TYR A 565 31.93 6.20 -18.59
CA TYR A 565 32.29 6.59 -17.22
C TYR A 565 32.11 5.50 -16.18
N ASP A 566 31.86 4.25 -16.62
CA ASP A 566 31.48 3.10 -15.78
C ASP A 566 30.24 3.37 -14.90
N ILE A 567 29.30 4.17 -15.40
CA ILE A 567 27.98 4.34 -14.77
C ILE A 567 27.09 3.17 -15.22
N PRO A 568 26.68 2.28 -14.29
CA PRO A 568 25.90 1.11 -14.65
C PRO A 568 24.46 1.47 -15.04
N ASN A 569 23.79 0.57 -15.77
CA ASN A 569 22.36 0.58 -15.94
C ASN A 569 21.71 -0.16 -14.76
N ILE A 570 21.29 0.57 -13.74
CA ILE A 570 20.67 -0.03 -12.56
C ILE A 570 19.21 -0.34 -12.88
N MET A 571 18.88 -1.60 -13.07
CA MET A 571 17.51 -2.03 -13.36
C MET A 571 16.59 -1.82 -12.16
N THR A 572 15.38 -1.31 -12.44
CA THR A 572 14.28 -1.26 -11.47
C THR A 572 13.43 -2.52 -11.59
N ALA A 573 12.71 -2.89 -10.55
CA ALA A 573 11.79 -4.03 -10.53
C ALA A 573 10.49 -3.67 -9.80
N ASP A 574 9.35 -3.96 -10.43
CA ASP A 574 8.07 -4.03 -9.74
C ASP A 574 8.03 -5.32 -8.90
N GLY A 575 7.21 -5.50 -7.90
CA GLY A 575 6.12 -4.71 -7.39
C GLY A 575 6.00 -4.90 -5.88
N PRO A 576 5.05 -4.23 -5.20
CA PRO A 576 4.97 -4.21 -3.73
C PRO A 576 4.80 -5.56 -3.05
N ALA A 577 4.22 -6.56 -3.71
CA ALA A 577 4.04 -7.91 -3.18
C ALA A 577 5.12 -8.93 -3.61
N GLY A 578 6.24 -8.47 -4.16
CA GLY A 578 7.37 -9.30 -4.62
C GLY A 578 7.90 -8.86 -5.98
N ILE A 579 9.12 -9.27 -6.29
CA ILE A 579 9.76 -8.89 -7.55
C ILE A 579 9.04 -9.52 -8.75
N ARG A 580 8.71 -8.68 -9.74
CA ARG A 580 8.02 -9.09 -10.97
C ARG A 580 9.02 -9.38 -12.08
N ILE A 581 9.30 -10.67 -12.30
CA ILE A 581 10.10 -11.16 -13.44
C ILE A 581 9.15 -11.66 -14.51
N MET A 582 9.41 -11.31 -15.76
CA MET A 582 8.51 -11.70 -16.85
C MET A 582 8.50 -13.24 -17.04
N PRO A 583 7.33 -13.86 -17.26
CA PRO A 583 7.15 -15.32 -17.27
C PRO A 583 8.03 -16.06 -18.28
N TRP A 584 8.35 -15.44 -19.43
CA TRP A 584 9.18 -16.06 -20.46
C TRP A 584 10.64 -16.28 -20.08
N PHE A 585 11.10 -15.69 -18.94
CA PHE A 585 12.41 -16.01 -18.40
C PHE A 585 12.41 -17.27 -17.53
N GLU A 586 11.25 -17.88 -17.27
CA GLU A 586 11.07 -19.06 -16.40
C GLU A 586 11.73 -18.90 -15.03
N GLN A 587 11.78 -17.65 -14.53
CA GLN A 587 12.38 -17.32 -13.26
C GLN A 587 11.28 -16.84 -12.29
N TYR A 588 10.88 -17.74 -11.42
CA TYR A 588 9.81 -17.50 -10.47
C TYR A 588 10.35 -16.93 -9.16
N THR A 589 9.65 -15.98 -8.59
CA THR A 589 9.98 -15.30 -7.34
C THR A 589 8.92 -15.58 -6.27
N THR A 590 9.19 -15.17 -5.04
CA THR A 590 8.21 -15.33 -3.95
C THR A 590 7.12 -14.29 -4.09
N ALA A 591 5.85 -14.73 -4.11
CA ALA A 591 4.72 -13.83 -3.92
C ALA A 591 4.45 -13.71 -2.41
N TRP A 592 4.75 -12.53 -1.88
CA TRP A 592 4.58 -12.17 -0.48
C TRP A 592 3.14 -11.74 -0.18
N PRO A 593 2.72 -11.71 1.09
CA PRO A 593 1.46 -11.06 1.47
C PRO A 593 1.42 -9.61 1.01
N CYS A 594 0.26 -9.18 0.53
CA CYS A 594 0.05 -7.78 0.13
C CYS A 594 0.12 -6.82 1.32
N ALA A 595 0.33 -5.52 1.05
CA ALA A 595 0.56 -4.52 2.08
C ALA A 595 -0.56 -4.44 3.12
N THR A 596 -1.83 -4.57 2.73
CA THR A 596 -2.96 -4.65 3.66
C THR A 596 -2.80 -5.81 4.65
N THR A 597 -2.39 -7.00 4.17
CA THR A 597 -2.16 -8.18 5.03
C THR A 597 -0.92 -7.99 5.90
N LEU A 598 0.14 -7.38 5.37
CA LEU A 598 1.34 -7.03 6.14
C LEU A 598 1.00 -6.05 7.27
N ALA A 599 0.19 -5.04 6.98
CA ALA A 599 -0.24 -4.07 7.99
C ALA A 599 -1.08 -4.72 9.09
N CYS A 600 -1.97 -5.67 8.75
CA CYS A 600 -2.76 -6.43 9.72
C CYS A 600 -1.91 -7.24 10.72
N THR A 601 -0.62 -7.45 10.45
CA THR A 601 0.30 -8.02 11.45
C THR A 601 0.56 -7.09 12.63
N TRP A 602 0.49 -5.78 12.45
CA TRP A 602 0.91 -4.75 13.41
C TRP A 602 2.33 -5.01 13.95
N ASN A 603 3.21 -5.53 13.09
CA ASN A 603 4.53 -6.01 13.46
C ASN A 603 5.61 -5.52 12.49
N GLU A 604 6.30 -4.44 12.84
CA GLU A 604 7.37 -3.83 12.05
C GLU A 604 8.53 -4.81 11.79
N GLU A 605 8.87 -5.68 12.76
CA GLU A 605 9.99 -6.62 12.62
C GLU A 605 9.75 -7.64 11.51
N VAL A 606 8.50 -8.09 11.35
CA VAL A 606 8.13 -9.03 10.28
C VAL A 606 8.22 -8.34 8.93
N VAL A 607 7.73 -7.09 8.82
CA VAL A 607 7.78 -6.31 7.59
C VAL A 607 9.23 -6.01 7.19
N GLU A 608 10.10 -5.69 8.14
CA GLU A 608 11.54 -5.50 7.89
C GLU A 608 12.20 -6.79 7.38
N LYS A 609 11.89 -7.95 7.97
CA LYS A 609 12.40 -9.26 7.50
C LYS A 609 11.93 -9.58 6.06
N ILE A 610 10.68 -9.26 5.73
CA ILE A 610 10.19 -9.37 4.34
C ILE A 610 11.00 -8.45 3.43
N GLY A 611 11.23 -7.18 3.82
CA GLY A 611 12.06 -6.24 3.09
C GLY A 611 13.47 -6.80 2.81
N GLN A 612 14.11 -7.41 3.81
CA GLN A 612 15.41 -8.06 3.66
C GLN A 612 15.38 -9.25 2.68
N ALA A 613 14.34 -10.05 2.76
CA ALA A 613 14.21 -11.25 1.92
C ALA A 613 13.96 -10.88 0.45
N VAL A 614 13.01 -9.99 0.18
CA VAL A 614 12.71 -9.55 -1.19
C VAL A 614 13.90 -8.81 -1.82
N ALA A 615 14.64 -8.01 -1.07
CA ALA A 615 15.82 -7.31 -1.57
C ALA A 615 16.94 -8.29 -2.02
N LYS A 616 17.08 -9.42 -1.35
CA LYS A 616 17.98 -10.49 -1.82
C LYS A 616 17.51 -11.08 -3.16
N GLU A 617 16.20 -11.28 -3.34
CA GLU A 617 15.66 -11.72 -4.64
C GLU A 617 15.88 -10.66 -5.73
N VAL A 618 15.71 -9.36 -5.41
CA VAL A 618 16.02 -8.24 -6.31
C VAL A 618 17.47 -8.29 -6.75
N LYS A 619 18.39 -8.44 -5.80
CA LYS A 619 19.85 -8.54 -6.04
C LYS A 619 20.22 -9.77 -6.87
N GLU A 620 19.63 -10.93 -6.61
CA GLU A 620 19.86 -12.15 -7.39
C GLU A 620 19.47 -11.98 -8.86
N ASN A 621 18.45 -11.18 -9.14
CA ASN A 621 17.95 -10.88 -10.47
C ASN A 621 18.63 -9.66 -11.15
N ASN A 622 19.81 -9.25 -10.65
CA ASN A 622 20.58 -8.11 -11.15
C ASN A 622 19.78 -6.79 -11.22
N CYS A 623 18.83 -6.61 -10.31
CA CYS A 623 18.14 -5.35 -10.09
C CYS A 623 18.75 -4.64 -8.88
N GLY A 624 18.81 -3.31 -8.92
CA GLY A 624 19.37 -2.50 -7.83
C GLY A 624 18.37 -1.57 -7.18
N ILE A 625 17.18 -1.42 -7.80
CA ILE A 625 16.10 -0.55 -7.32
C ILE A 625 14.81 -1.36 -7.26
N TYR A 626 14.15 -1.34 -6.11
CA TYR A 626 12.87 -2.01 -5.92
C TYR A 626 11.76 -0.98 -5.77
N LEU A 627 10.74 -1.04 -6.66
CA LEU A 627 9.65 -0.07 -6.76
C LEU A 627 8.56 -0.35 -5.70
N ALA A 628 8.97 -0.29 -4.45
CA ALA A 628 8.18 -0.59 -3.26
C ALA A 628 8.75 0.16 -2.02
N PRO A 629 7.94 0.32 -0.95
CA PRO A 629 6.54 -0.07 -0.78
C PRO A 629 5.54 0.90 -1.40
N GLY A 630 4.32 0.42 -1.71
CA GLY A 630 3.15 1.25 -1.88
C GLY A 630 2.62 1.69 -0.52
N MET A 631 2.26 2.99 -0.31
CA MET A 631 1.92 3.47 1.03
C MET A 631 0.89 4.60 1.09
N ASN A 632 0.10 4.79 0.04
CA ASN A 632 -0.99 5.75 0.06
C ASN A 632 -2.06 5.35 1.09
N ILE A 633 -2.84 6.32 1.55
CA ILE A 633 -3.87 6.10 2.55
C ILE A 633 -5.11 5.45 1.92
N HIS A 634 -5.74 4.49 2.60
CA HIS A 634 -7.03 3.92 2.25
C HIS A 634 -8.14 4.94 2.51
N ARG A 635 -8.32 5.91 1.58
CA ARG A 635 -9.35 6.94 1.71
C ARG A 635 -10.75 6.38 1.39
N SER A 636 -10.84 5.56 0.35
CA SER A 636 -12.10 4.99 -0.13
C SER A 636 -11.96 3.47 -0.30
N PRO A 637 -12.98 2.68 0.05
CA PRO A 637 -13.02 1.26 -0.26
C PRO A 637 -12.89 0.95 -1.76
N LEU A 638 -13.22 1.91 -2.62
CA LEU A 638 -13.29 1.73 -4.08
C LEU A 638 -11.93 1.80 -4.79
N CYS A 639 -10.89 2.37 -4.18
CA CYS A 639 -9.59 2.47 -4.85
C CYS A 639 -9.02 1.09 -5.19
N GLY A 640 -8.74 0.87 -6.47
CA GLY A 640 -8.29 -0.43 -7.00
C GLY A 640 -6.97 -0.91 -6.43
N ARG A 641 -6.10 -0.01 -5.97
CA ARG A 641 -4.76 -0.30 -5.44
C ARG A 641 -4.69 -0.37 -3.92
N ASN A 642 -5.80 -0.32 -3.17
CA ASN A 642 -5.76 -0.44 -1.71
C ASN A 642 -5.05 -1.72 -1.24
N PHE A 643 -5.13 -2.84 -1.99
CA PHE A 643 -4.46 -4.09 -1.62
C PHE A 643 -2.94 -3.95 -1.42
N GLU A 644 -2.28 -3.04 -2.14
CA GLU A 644 -0.84 -2.79 -2.05
C GLU A 644 -0.46 -1.59 -1.18
N TYR A 645 -1.44 -0.97 -0.51
CA TYR A 645 -1.28 0.07 0.50
C TYR A 645 -1.57 -0.50 1.89
N TYR A 646 -1.14 0.19 2.94
CA TYR A 646 -1.15 -0.41 4.28
C TYR A 646 -2.44 -0.18 5.07
N SER A 647 -2.99 1.05 5.11
CA SER A 647 -4.02 1.41 6.10
C SER A 647 -4.73 2.72 5.78
N GLU A 648 -5.89 2.93 6.42
CA GLU A 648 -6.55 4.23 6.54
C GLU A 648 -5.82 5.18 7.52
N ASP A 649 -4.94 4.65 8.37
CA ASP A 649 -4.21 5.42 9.39
C ASP A 649 -2.77 5.74 8.95
N PRO A 650 -2.36 7.04 8.96
CA PRO A 650 -1.04 7.46 8.52
C PRO A 650 0.10 6.95 9.42
N LEU A 651 -0.13 6.69 10.72
CA LEU A 651 0.90 6.16 11.61
C LEU A 651 1.23 4.71 11.23
N ILE A 652 0.22 3.86 11.05
CA ILE A 652 0.40 2.47 10.60
C ILE A 652 1.12 2.45 9.24
N ALA A 653 0.63 3.23 8.27
CA ALA A 653 1.24 3.28 6.94
C ALA A 653 2.71 3.73 7.01
N GLY A 654 3.02 4.75 7.80
CA GLY A 654 4.38 5.27 7.99
C GLY A 654 5.33 4.27 8.66
N HIS A 655 4.87 3.58 9.72
CA HIS A 655 5.66 2.56 10.44
C HIS A 655 5.97 1.35 9.55
N MET A 656 4.95 0.79 8.90
CA MET A 656 5.12 -0.38 8.01
C MET A 656 6.01 -0.04 6.82
N ALA A 657 5.83 1.12 6.19
CA ALA A 657 6.67 1.56 5.10
C ALA A 657 8.13 1.79 5.56
N SER A 658 8.34 2.39 6.75
CA SER A 658 9.68 2.58 7.31
C SER A 658 10.41 1.24 7.53
N ALA A 659 9.70 0.25 8.07
CA ALA A 659 10.24 -1.09 8.28
C ALA A 659 10.64 -1.75 6.96
N ALA A 660 9.76 -1.66 5.94
CA ALA A 660 10.04 -2.18 4.60
C ALA A 660 11.28 -1.51 3.97
N VAL A 661 11.37 -0.18 4.01
CA VAL A 661 12.52 0.58 3.48
C VAL A 661 13.82 0.18 4.19
N LYS A 662 13.83 0.11 5.52
CA LYS A 662 15.01 -0.32 6.29
C LYS A 662 15.44 -1.73 5.90
N GLY A 663 14.50 -2.66 5.81
CA GLY A 663 14.78 -4.03 5.40
C GLY A 663 15.40 -4.10 4.00
N ILE A 664 14.81 -3.42 3.02
CA ILE A 664 15.29 -3.40 1.64
C ILE A 664 16.68 -2.79 1.55
N GLN A 665 16.88 -1.59 2.11
CA GLN A 665 18.13 -0.85 2.01
C GLN A 665 19.28 -1.49 2.78
N SER A 666 18.99 -2.27 3.84
CA SER A 666 19.99 -3.05 4.56
C SER A 666 20.72 -4.10 3.70
N GLN A 667 20.17 -4.44 2.53
CA GLN A 667 20.74 -5.38 1.57
C GLN A 667 21.44 -4.69 0.39
N GLY A 668 21.64 -3.36 0.43
CA GLY A 668 22.29 -2.59 -0.63
C GLY A 668 21.40 -2.37 -1.87
N ILE A 669 20.08 -2.44 -1.71
CA ILE A 669 19.07 -2.20 -2.76
C ILE A 669 18.32 -0.92 -2.44
N ALA A 670 18.10 -0.04 -3.44
CA ALA A 670 17.29 1.16 -3.24
C ALA A 670 15.80 0.82 -3.11
N ALA A 671 15.19 1.18 -2.00
CA ALA A 671 13.74 1.20 -1.86
C ALA A 671 13.16 2.45 -2.54
N THR A 672 11.96 2.31 -3.12
CA THR A 672 11.26 3.40 -3.79
C THR A 672 9.81 3.49 -3.30
N PRO A 673 9.57 4.06 -2.11
CA PRO A 673 8.22 4.31 -1.61
C PRO A 673 7.38 5.09 -2.64
N LYS A 674 6.11 4.67 -2.80
CA LYS A 674 5.20 5.18 -3.82
C LYS A 674 3.75 5.19 -3.32
N HIS A 675 2.88 5.99 -3.91
CA HIS A 675 3.10 7.03 -4.93
C HIS A 675 2.99 8.42 -4.27
N PHE A 676 3.99 9.22 -4.37
CA PHE A 676 4.08 10.52 -3.70
C PHE A 676 3.49 11.63 -4.59
N ALA A 677 2.27 12.08 -4.33
CA ALA A 677 1.32 11.69 -3.30
C ALA A 677 -0.13 11.72 -3.82
N PHE A 678 -1.07 11.35 -2.96
CA PHE A 678 -2.53 11.44 -3.21
C PHE A 678 -3.06 10.52 -4.32
N ASN A 679 -2.40 9.40 -4.61
CA ASN A 679 -2.90 8.40 -5.55
C ASN A 679 -3.96 7.51 -4.88
N ASN A 680 -5.16 8.07 -4.63
CA ASN A 680 -6.27 7.42 -3.93
C ASN A 680 -7.43 7.06 -4.87
N LYS A 681 -7.21 7.16 -6.19
CA LYS A 681 -8.15 6.80 -7.25
C LYS A 681 -7.38 6.39 -8.50
N GLU A 682 -7.75 5.28 -9.11
CA GLU A 682 -7.10 4.75 -10.31
C GLU A 682 -7.76 5.22 -11.61
N THR A 683 -9.08 5.40 -11.59
CA THR A 683 -9.81 5.88 -12.76
C THR A 683 -9.34 7.26 -13.18
N ASN A 684 -8.93 7.40 -14.45
CA ASN A 684 -8.39 8.64 -15.01
C ASN A 684 -7.18 9.20 -14.24
N ARG A 685 -6.38 8.34 -13.63
CA ARG A 685 -5.32 8.70 -12.67
C ARG A 685 -4.30 9.70 -13.20
N LYS A 686 -4.02 9.70 -14.53
CA LYS A 686 -3.07 10.63 -15.15
C LYS A 686 -3.63 12.05 -15.32
N GLN A 687 -4.94 12.27 -15.20
CA GLN A 687 -5.64 13.54 -15.38
C GLN A 687 -6.50 13.92 -14.17
N SER A 688 -6.68 13.00 -13.21
CA SER A 688 -7.52 13.24 -12.04
C SER A 688 -6.81 14.19 -11.06
N ASP A 689 -7.51 15.27 -10.70
CA ASP A 689 -7.03 16.24 -9.70
C ASP A 689 -7.48 15.83 -8.28
N SER A 690 -6.54 15.56 -7.40
CA SER A 690 -6.78 15.36 -5.97
C SER A 690 -6.88 16.73 -5.30
N ILE A 691 -8.11 17.20 -5.13
CA ILE A 691 -8.39 18.52 -4.57
C ILE A 691 -8.50 18.41 -3.04
N VAL A 692 -7.44 18.80 -2.35
CA VAL A 692 -7.23 18.52 -0.92
C VAL A 692 -6.83 19.78 -0.15
N SER A 693 -7.34 19.98 1.08
CA SER A 693 -6.90 21.06 1.96
C SER A 693 -5.42 20.82 2.39
N GLU A 694 -4.68 21.89 2.67
CA GLU A 694 -3.30 21.74 3.17
C GLU A 694 -3.29 20.97 4.50
N ARG A 695 -4.30 21.16 5.34
CA ARG A 695 -4.45 20.44 6.60
C ARG A 695 -4.60 18.94 6.40
N ALA A 696 -5.54 18.51 5.58
CA ALA A 696 -5.73 17.08 5.26
C ALA A 696 -4.49 16.50 4.59
N ALA A 697 -3.86 17.26 3.67
CA ALA A 697 -2.60 16.87 3.07
C ALA A 697 -1.56 16.54 4.15
N ARG A 698 -1.35 17.45 5.13
CA ARG A 698 -0.30 17.31 6.15
C ARG A 698 -0.63 16.32 7.27
N GLU A 699 -1.89 16.28 7.75
CA GLU A 699 -2.27 15.44 8.88
C GLU A 699 -2.55 13.98 8.47
N ILE A 700 -2.90 13.72 7.20
CA ILE A 700 -3.31 12.40 6.71
C ILE A 700 -2.40 11.89 5.58
N TYR A 701 -2.48 12.49 4.39
CA TYR A 701 -1.93 11.89 3.16
C TYR A 701 -0.41 11.99 3.05
N LEU A 702 0.18 13.05 3.54
CA LEU A 702 1.63 13.27 3.57
C LEU A 702 2.26 12.78 4.89
N LYS A 703 1.47 12.64 5.97
CA LYS A 703 1.99 12.26 7.29
C LYS A 703 2.68 10.91 7.29
N SER A 704 2.14 9.94 6.58
CA SER A 704 2.77 8.62 6.42
C SER A 704 4.14 8.71 5.71
N PHE A 705 4.23 9.52 4.67
CA PHE A 705 5.49 9.78 3.94
C PHE A 705 6.49 10.57 4.78
N GLU A 706 6.02 11.59 5.52
CA GLU A 706 6.88 12.36 6.44
C GLU A 706 7.53 11.44 7.47
N TYR A 707 6.71 10.58 8.11
CA TYR A 707 7.20 9.62 9.09
C TYR A 707 8.23 8.67 8.45
N MET A 708 7.92 8.10 7.30
CA MET A 708 8.81 7.18 6.61
C MET A 708 10.12 7.85 6.18
N VAL A 709 10.08 9.05 5.59
CA VAL A 709 11.28 9.79 5.17
C VAL A 709 12.21 10.07 6.36
N LYS A 710 11.65 10.55 7.48
CA LYS A 710 12.42 10.91 8.67
C LYS A 710 13.00 9.70 9.41
N ASN A 711 12.35 8.53 9.33
CA ASN A 711 12.74 7.34 10.10
C ASN A 711 13.52 6.28 9.30
N SER A 712 13.54 6.36 7.96
CA SER A 712 14.21 5.34 7.13
C SER A 712 15.08 5.89 5.99
N GLU A 713 15.05 7.19 5.74
CA GLU A 713 15.88 7.87 4.73
C GLU A 713 15.90 7.12 3.38
N PRO A 714 14.79 7.01 2.66
CA PRO A 714 14.74 6.24 1.42
C PRO A 714 15.68 6.83 0.36
N TRP A 715 16.34 5.96 -0.42
CA TRP A 715 17.27 6.40 -1.45
C TRP A 715 16.57 6.90 -2.71
N ALA A 716 15.34 6.44 -2.94
CA ALA A 716 14.47 6.91 -4.01
C ALA A 716 13.03 7.09 -3.49
N ILE A 717 12.24 7.94 -4.16
CA ILE A 717 10.79 8.09 -3.99
C ILE A 717 10.19 8.20 -5.40
N MET A 718 9.00 7.61 -5.61
CA MET A 718 8.28 7.75 -6.87
C MET A 718 7.14 8.77 -6.72
N SER A 719 7.16 9.84 -7.52
CA SER A 719 6.01 10.76 -7.64
C SER A 719 4.85 10.07 -8.35
N SER A 720 3.62 10.46 -8.01
CA SER A 720 2.40 9.82 -8.52
C SER A 720 1.98 10.37 -9.89
N TYR A 721 1.02 9.68 -10.52
CA TYR A 721 0.44 10.10 -11.80
C TYR A 721 -0.45 11.34 -11.71
N ASN A 722 -1.22 11.44 -10.62
CA ASN A 722 -2.33 12.37 -10.48
C ASN A 722 -1.89 13.84 -10.41
N ILE A 723 -2.86 14.69 -10.61
CA ILE A 723 -2.76 16.11 -10.32
C ILE A 723 -3.07 16.32 -8.83
N VAL A 724 -2.46 17.30 -8.19
CA VAL A 724 -2.79 17.79 -6.87
C VAL A 724 -3.02 19.29 -6.93
N ASN A 725 -4.22 19.72 -6.56
CA ASN A 725 -4.58 21.13 -6.53
C ASN A 725 -4.14 21.88 -7.81
N GLY A 726 -4.37 21.28 -8.98
CA GLY A 726 -4.13 21.86 -10.30
C GLY A 726 -2.74 21.65 -10.90
N GLN A 727 -1.82 20.95 -10.22
CA GLN A 727 -0.48 20.67 -10.73
C GLN A 727 -0.19 19.16 -10.69
N HIS A 728 0.45 18.61 -11.72
CA HIS A 728 0.94 17.23 -11.63
C HIS A 728 1.92 17.09 -10.46
N THR A 729 1.79 16.03 -9.69
CA THR A 729 2.65 15.80 -8.52
C THR A 729 4.14 15.81 -8.88
N SER A 730 4.51 15.29 -10.07
CA SER A 730 5.89 15.27 -10.54
C SER A 730 6.47 16.65 -10.89
N GLU A 731 5.64 17.68 -11.11
CA GLU A 731 6.07 19.07 -11.35
C GLU A 731 5.63 20.04 -10.24
N CYS A 732 5.10 19.55 -9.12
CA CYS A 732 4.62 20.35 -8.02
C CYS A 732 5.78 20.75 -7.08
N ARG A 733 6.25 22.00 -7.22
CA ARG A 733 7.35 22.52 -6.40
C ARG A 733 7.00 22.54 -4.91
N ASP A 734 5.75 22.89 -4.56
CA ASP A 734 5.28 22.87 -3.18
C ASP A 734 5.50 21.51 -2.52
N LEU A 735 5.13 20.46 -3.26
CA LEU A 735 5.24 19.08 -2.80
C LEU A 735 6.69 18.58 -2.75
N LEU A 736 7.44 18.73 -3.87
CA LEU A 736 8.73 18.07 -4.04
C LEU A 736 9.90 18.86 -3.45
N THR A 737 9.89 20.19 -3.61
CA THR A 737 10.98 21.04 -3.11
C THR A 737 10.68 21.58 -1.73
N ASN A 738 9.51 22.22 -1.56
CA ASN A 738 9.25 22.94 -0.31
C ASN A 738 8.98 21.96 0.84
N ILE A 739 8.04 21.02 0.67
CA ILE A 739 7.67 20.04 1.71
C ILE A 739 8.72 18.93 1.79
N LEU A 740 8.89 18.12 0.75
CA LEU A 740 9.71 16.91 0.81
C LEU A 740 11.18 17.22 1.12
N ARG A 741 11.78 18.14 0.39
CA ARG A 741 13.21 18.47 0.56
C ARG A 741 13.45 19.55 1.60
N GLY A 742 12.65 20.63 1.60
CA GLY A 742 12.83 21.78 2.48
C GLY A 742 12.44 21.49 3.93
N GLU A 743 11.22 20.99 4.15
CA GLU A 743 10.70 20.77 5.50
C GLU A 743 11.17 19.43 6.10
N TRP A 744 11.23 18.36 5.28
CA TRP A 744 11.58 17.00 5.78
C TRP A 744 13.06 16.65 5.60
N GLY A 745 13.81 17.44 4.80
CA GLY A 745 15.26 17.25 4.60
C GLY A 745 15.61 16.07 3.69
N TYR A 746 14.69 15.60 2.83
CA TYR A 746 14.93 14.49 1.93
C TYR A 746 16.07 14.76 0.94
N LYS A 747 17.02 13.81 0.82
CA LYS A 747 18.22 13.92 0.01
C LYS A 747 18.29 12.96 -1.17
N GLY A 748 17.43 11.92 -1.20
CA GLY A 748 17.43 10.92 -2.26
C GLY A 748 16.87 11.45 -3.59
N ILE A 749 16.82 10.58 -4.59
CA ILE A 749 16.18 10.90 -5.88
C ILE A 749 14.66 10.87 -5.78
N VAL A 750 14.03 11.72 -6.58
CA VAL A 750 12.61 11.54 -6.95
C VAL A 750 12.56 11.11 -8.41
N MET A 751 11.93 9.97 -8.67
CA MET A 751 11.60 9.54 -10.03
C MET A 751 10.11 9.68 -10.28
N THR A 752 9.70 9.89 -11.53
CA THR A 752 8.28 9.87 -11.88
C THR A 752 7.73 8.45 -11.89
N ASP A 753 6.42 8.30 -11.76
CA ASP A 753 5.73 7.15 -12.30
C ASP A 753 5.86 7.12 -13.83
N TRP A 754 5.45 6.03 -14.50
CA TRP A 754 5.74 5.79 -15.93
C TRP A 754 4.92 6.67 -16.86
N TRP A 755 5.61 7.41 -17.74
CA TRP A 755 4.96 8.28 -18.75
C TRP A 755 3.97 9.29 -18.15
N THR A 756 4.40 10.00 -17.09
CA THR A 756 3.67 11.14 -16.53
C THR A 756 3.45 12.24 -17.57
N ARG A 757 2.40 13.04 -17.39
CA ARG A 757 1.96 14.07 -18.36
C ARG A 757 2.66 15.44 -18.19
N ALA A 758 3.53 15.60 -17.21
CA ALA A 758 4.30 16.82 -17.01
C ALA A 758 5.49 16.91 -17.97
N GLU A 759 5.93 18.13 -18.28
CA GLU A 759 7.15 18.39 -19.07
C GLU A 759 8.39 18.15 -18.20
N GLN A 760 9.38 17.41 -18.69
CA GLN A 760 10.54 17.01 -17.88
C GLN A 760 11.34 18.19 -17.33
N TRP A 761 11.48 19.30 -18.06
CA TRP A 761 12.18 20.47 -17.53
C TRP A 761 11.45 21.10 -16.34
N ARG A 762 10.09 21.08 -16.30
CA ARG A 762 9.30 21.52 -15.16
C ARG A 762 9.46 20.57 -13.97
N GLU A 763 9.50 19.27 -14.26
CA GLU A 763 9.72 18.23 -13.25
C GLU A 763 11.06 18.43 -12.53
N ILE A 764 12.17 18.68 -13.29
CA ILE A 764 13.50 18.94 -12.72
C ILE A 764 13.46 20.22 -11.85
N LYS A 765 12.86 21.30 -12.33
CA LYS A 765 12.71 22.54 -11.55
C LYS A 765 11.91 22.36 -10.26
N ALA A 766 10.95 21.47 -10.27
CA ALA A 766 10.15 21.15 -9.09
C ALA A 766 10.87 20.22 -8.10
N GLY A 767 11.96 19.57 -8.50
CA GLY A 767 12.73 18.67 -7.64
C GLY A 767 12.55 17.18 -7.92
N ASN A 768 11.89 16.82 -9.04
CA ASN A 768 11.86 15.46 -9.58
C ASN A 768 13.10 15.23 -10.44
N ASP A 769 13.90 14.21 -10.15
CA ASP A 769 15.23 14.08 -10.74
C ASP A 769 15.26 13.21 -12.01
N VAL A 770 14.43 12.16 -12.08
CA VAL A 770 14.42 11.20 -13.19
C VAL A 770 13.03 11.02 -13.76
N LYS A 771 12.89 11.17 -15.07
CA LYS A 771 11.63 10.85 -15.76
C LYS A 771 11.62 9.38 -16.23
N MET A 772 10.64 8.60 -15.74
CA MET A 772 10.44 7.21 -16.12
C MET A 772 9.24 7.08 -17.11
N ALA A 773 9.16 6.09 -17.99
CA ALA A 773 10.14 5.03 -18.27
C ALA A 773 11.37 5.54 -19.05
N CYS A 774 11.25 6.64 -19.77
CA CYS A 774 12.31 7.29 -20.56
C CYS A 774 12.20 8.80 -20.44
N GLY A 775 13.32 9.49 -20.54
CA GLY A 775 13.38 10.95 -20.54
C GLY A 775 13.21 11.57 -21.94
N TYR A 776 13.28 12.89 -21.97
CA TYR A 776 13.24 13.71 -23.18
C TYR A 776 14.48 14.60 -23.25
N PRO A 777 15.70 14.05 -23.47
CA PRO A 777 16.95 14.82 -23.39
C PRO A 777 16.99 15.99 -24.37
N GLU A 778 16.37 15.88 -25.57
CA GLU A 778 16.29 16.98 -26.53
C GLU A 778 15.49 18.18 -25.95
N GLN A 779 14.38 17.91 -25.26
CA GLN A 779 13.60 18.97 -24.62
C GLN A 779 14.36 19.63 -23.46
N LEU A 780 15.19 18.87 -22.74
CA LEU A 780 16.07 19.42 -21.69
C LEU A 780 17.16 20.32 -22.30
N LEU A 781 17.78 19.88 -23.39
CA LEU A 781 18.76 20.71 -24.11
C LEU A 781 18.13 22.00 -24.67
N GLU A 782 16.92 21.91 -25.23
CA GLU A 782 16.15 23.07 -25.66
C GLU A 782 15.86 24.03 -24.50
N ALA A 783 15.39 23.49 -23.37
CA ALA A 783 15.07 24.28 -22.17
C ALA A 783 16.32 24.93 -21.54
N LEU A 784 17.48 24.29 -21.64
CA LEU A 784 18.78 24.88 -21.25
C LEU A 784 19.17 26.03 -22.20
N ASN A 785 19.00 25.85 -23.50
CA ASN A 785 19.37 26.84 -24.51
C ASN A 785 18.52 28.12 -24.45
N ASP A 786 17.22 28.00 -24.13
CA ASP A 786 16.31 29.14 -24.02
C ASP A 786 16.15 29.70 -22.60
N GLY A 787 16.87 29.13 -21.63
CA GLY A 787 16.91 29.61 -20.25
C GLY A 787 15.71 29.21 -19.38
N ARG A 788 14.81 28.34 -19.85
CA ARG A 788 13.74 27.76 -19.00
C ARG A 788 14.32 26.88 -17.90
N LEU A 789 15.45 26.20 -18.16
CA LEU A 789 16.16 25.33 -17.22
C LEU A 789 17.62 25.83 -17.11
N SER A 790 18.19 25.77 -15.92
CA SER A 790 19.61 26.10 -15.69
C SER A 790 20.46 24.83 -15.61
N ILE A 791 21.75 24.97 -15.96
CA ILE A 791 22.71 23.84 -15.83
C ILE A 791 22.93 23.41 -14.38
N ASP A 792 22.75 24.30 -13.41
CA ASP A 792 22.89 23.96 -11.99
C ASP A 792 21.72 23.11 -11.48
N GLU A 793 20.50 23.32 -12.00
CA GLU A 793 19.35 22.46 -11.72
C GLU A 793 19.60 21.05 -12.28
N VAL A 794 20.13 20.94 -13.51
CA VAL A 794 20.52 19.65 -14.12
C VAL A 794 21.60 18.96 -13.28
N LYS A 795 22.69 19.66 -12.95
CA LYS A 795 23.79 19.12 -12.12
C LYS A 795 23.30 18.63 -10.77
N THR A 796 22.36 19.34 -10.16
CA THR A 796 21.76 18.94 -8.87
C THR A 796 21.05 17.60 -8.97
N SER A 797 20.25 17.38 -10.00
CA SER A 797 19.55 16.10 -10.24
C SER A 797 20.53 14.98 -10.60
N VAL A 798 21.52 15.25 -11.46
CA VAL A 798 22.58 14.27 -11.81
C VAL A 798 23.36 13.83 -10.57
N ARG A 799 23.73 14.78 -9.70
CA ARG A 799 24.41 14.46 -8.44
C ARG A 799 23.60 13.45 -7.60
N ARG A 800 22.31 13.68 -7.41
CA ARG A 800 21.44 12.78 -6.63
C ARG A 800 21.37 11.39 -7.25
N VAL A 801 21.28 11.31 -8.59
CA VAL A 801 21.29 10.02 -9.31
C VAL A 801 22.60 9.28 -9.04
N LEU A 802 23.75 9.94 -9.17
CA LEU A 802 25.04 9.32 -8.92
C LEU A 802 25.24 8.93 -7.44
N GLU A 803 24.83 9.79 -6.51
CA GLU A 803 24.86 9.49 -5.07
C GLU A 803 23.99 8.26 -4.70
N MET A 804 22.85 8.08 -5.37
CA MET A 804 22.04 6.88 -5.19
C MET A 804 22.77 5.64 -5.74
N ILE A 805 23.32 5.71 -6.96
CA ILE A 805 24.05 4.60 -7.56
C ILE A 805 25.25 4.19 -6.69
N LEU A 806 25.97 5.16 -6.09
CA LEU A 806 27.09 4.92 -5.19
C LEU A 806 26.69 4.12 -3.91
N LYS A 807 25.43 4.17 -3.49
CA LYS A 807 24.91 3.41 -2.33
C LYS A 807 24.54 1.97 -2.71
N ILE A 808 24.22 1.70 -3.97
CA ILE A 808 23.77 0.38 -4.45
C ILE A 808 24.94 -0.60 -4.53
N GLU A 809 24.73 -1.87 -4.10
CA GLU A 809 25.74 -2.92 -4.08
C GLU A 809 25.63 -3.91 -5.25
#